data_297adaea6fba6878fdf9b5c3a2d6da16
#
_entry.id   297adaea6fba6878fdf9b5c3a2d6da16
#
_cell.length_a   1.000
_cell.length_b   1.000
_cell.length_c   1.000
_cell.angle_alpha   90.00
_cell.angle_beta   90.00
_cell.angle_gamma   90.00
#
_symmetry.space_group_name_H-M   'P 1'
#
loop_
_entity.id
_entity.type
_entity.pdbx_description
1 polymer ?
#
loop_
_entity_poly.entity_id
_entity_poly.type
_entity_poly.pdbx_seq_one_letter_code
_entity_poly.pdbx_strand_id
1 'polypeptide(L)'
;MQVNSDFMIFNKVWYERMKLWQIGRAIALGIWAGSAFGTSLVTAADPLIDTKVVDFSREIQPLFAKRCFACHGPNTQEGGLRLDEHAGALQELDSGSRAIVANDPATSVILERITSSDPQQQMPPEGSRLTIEQIDSVKAWIVQGAPWKEHWAFRSISRPEVPREKQDKQSTNPIDGFVLKGLYDAGMSQPPPAEKTALLRRATFDVTGLPPTQAQLDEFLADNSAGAWEKVVDRLLASEHYGERWARHWLDLVRYADTNSFERDGKKPHSWRYRDYVIRSLNEDKPFDRFVLEQLAGDELPDKTSETMIATGYYRLGVWDDEPADRLLAKYDALDDIVATTGQVFLGLTVNCARCHDHKIDPIPQKDYYSLLSFFHNITPMAGGGPHIEQPLFDGDQARLSYAKSVADLEQRRNVAQANVTAIESDFSLQWKLENPDVDAAGNDLDDLRYRYYRDSWKSLPVFDELKPESQGELPGQLFDTSPTTRDTNYGFVYEGFLKVPEDGEYEFSLDSDDGSRLKIADQFILQHDGIHGEGSPKTSTMSLKSGRVPVRLEYFQALFGRGLSVSWKGPGFSRRSLSVTAGNGGEKKSRHDHKAIAEAIQKNGERILGKENFERYTKSVKNLESLKQEHVPVDMALVISEHGPQPPDTFVFYRGNPQSPRDKVEPAFPSILKAPLPDPIPASENAAEPSKSSGRRTQLARWLVSRENPLTARVTVNLSLIHI
;
A
#
# COMPACT_ATOMS: atom_id res chain seq x y z
N MET A 1 -22.97 -9.57 3.83
CA MET A 1 -23.47 -9.66 5.22
C MET A 1 -23.96 -11.07 5.54
N GLN A 2 -23.12 -12.12 5.40
CA GLN A 2 -23.49 -13.52 5.69
C GLN A 2 -22.29 -14.46 5.91
N VAL A 3 -21.09 -13.93 6.15
CA VAL A 3 -19.84 -14.72 6.36
C VAL A 3 -19.43 -14.82 7.83
N ASN A 4 -20.15 -14.16 8.77
CA ASN A 4 -19.75 -14.10 10.18
C ASN A 4 -20.40 -15.15 11.11
N SER A 5 -21.27 -16.06 10.60
CA SER A 5 -21.91 -17.06 11.44
C SER A 5 -21.13 -18.38 11.60
N ASP A 6 -20.36 -18.76 10.61
CA ASP A 6 -19.68 -20.07 10.61
C ASP A 6 -18.38 -20.09 11.42
N PHE A 7 -17.72 -18.96 11.54
CA PHE A 7 -16.49 -18.83 12.38
C PHE A 7 -16.78 -18.87 13.89
N MET A 8 -17.97 -18.46 14.31
CA MET A 8 -18.41 -18.56 15.72
C MET A 8 -18.84 -19.97 16.13
N ILE A 9 -19.35 -20.77 15.21
CA ILE A 9 -19.79 -22.14 15.49
C ILE A 9 -18.59 -23.05 15.70
N PHE A 10 -17.50 -22.88 14.95
CA PHE A 10 -16.30 -23.71 15.08
C PHE A 10 -15.58 -23.49 16.44
N ASN A 11 -15.50 -22.24 16.91
CA ASN A 11 -14.91 -21.92 18.21
C ASN A 11 -15.76 -22.44 19.40
N LYS A 12 -17.06 -22.50 19.27
CA LYS A 12 -17.95 -22.96 20.34
C LYS A 12 -17.89 -24.47 20.54
N VAL A 13 -17.76 -25.24 19.48
CA VAL A 13 -17.62 -26.71 19.53
C VAL A 13 -16.25 -27.12 20.10
N TRP A 14 -15.21 -26.37 19.82
CA TRP A 14 -13.87 -26.64 20.37
C TRP A 14 -13.78 -26.32 21.86
N TYR A 15 -14.41 -25.24 22.30
CA TYR A 15 -14.45 -24.81 23.70
C TYR A 15 -15.27 -25.77 24.61
N GLU A 16 -16.37 -26.30 24.13
CA GLU A 16 -17.17 -27.29 24.85
C GLU A 16 -16.51 -28.68 24.92
N ARG A 17 -15.73 -29.07 23.91
CA ARG A 17 -14.95 -30.31 23.99
C ARG A 17 -13.78 -30.22 25.01
N MET A 18 -13.19 -29.07 25.21
CA MET A 18 -12.18 -28.88 26.27
C MET A 18 -12.77 -28.93 27.68
N LYS A 19 -14.00 -28.46 27.90
CA LYS A 19 -14.68 -28.59 29.22
C LYS A 19 -14.97 -30.05 29.59
N LEU A 20 -15.38 -30.85 28.64
CA LEU A 20 -15.62 -32.29 28.89
C LEU A 20 -14.33 -33.07 29.24
N TRP A 21 -13.17 -32.62 28.79
CA TRP A 21 -11.88 -33.21 29.09
C TRP A 21 -11.40 -32.89 30.53
N GLN A 22 -11.80 -31.75 31.09
CA GLN A 22 -11.48 -31.36 32.47
C GLN A 22 -12.38 -32.05 33.53
N ILE A 23 -13.59 -32.45 33.17
CA ILE A 23 -14.52 -33.15 34.08
C ILE A 23 -14.13 -34.63 34.30
N GLY A 24 -13.47 -35.23 33.33
CA GLY A 24 -12.99 -36.63 33.43
C GLY A 24 -11.84 -36.84 34.42
N ARG A 25 -11.16 -35.79 34.87
CA ARG A 25 -10.03 -35.87 35.82
C ARG A 25 -10.44 -35.80 37.31
N ALA A 26 -11.66 -35.44 37.61
CA ALA A 26 -12.14 -35.24 38.99
C ALA A 26 -12.77 -36.49 39.64
N ILE A 27 -12.96 -37.61 38.90
CA ILE A 27 -13.70 -38.79 39.39
C ILE A 27 -12.76 -39.97 39.76
N ALA A 28 -11.44 -39.88 39.51
CA ALA A 28 -10.50 -40.99 39.76
C ALA A 28 -9.72 -40.94 41.07
N LEU A 29 -10.04 -40.04 42.00
CA LEU A 29 -9.36 -39.90 43.28
C LEU A 29 -10.35 -40.00 44.48
N GLY A 30 -10.95 -41.12 44.60
CA GLY A 30 -11.70 -41.44 45.82
C GLY A 30 -11.89 -42.94 45.93
N ILE A 31 -11.16 -43.57 46.75
CA ILE A 31 -11.26 -44.85 47.48
C ILE A 31 -9.87 -45.49 47.59
N TRP A 32 -9.24 -45.27 48.73
CA TRP A 32 -8.61 -46.30 49.57
C TRP A 32 -8.07 -45.64 50.85
N ALA A 33 -8.77 -45.83 51.95
CA ALA A 33 -8.25 -45.57 53.27
C ALA A 33 -8.29 -46.89 54.07
N GLY A 34 -7.17 -47.26 54.66
CA GLY A 34 -7.16 -48.35 55.59
C GLY A 34 -5.75 -48.87 56.02
N SER A 35 -5.31 -48.36 57.13
CA SER A 35 -4.50 -49.08 58.16
C SER A 35 -3.05 -49.48 57.92
N ALA A 36 -2.10 -48.83 58.62
CA ALA A 36 -1.41 -49.51 59.78
C ALA A 36 -0.25 -48.63 60.28
N PHE A 37 -0.16 -48.49 61.59
CA PHE A 37 0.86 -47.81 62.38
C PHE A 37 2.27 -48.38 62.20
N GLY A 38 3.27 -47.51 62.11
CA GLY A 38 4.69 -47.85 62.20
C GLY A 38 5.46 -46.53 62.42
N THR A 39 5.74 -46.22 63.71
CA THR A 39 6.57 -45.09 64.11
C THR A 39 8.02 -45.37 63.79
N SER A 40 8.59 -44.50 62.92
CA SER A 40 10.06 -44.35 62.82
C SER A 40 10.33 -42.85 62.65
N LEU A 41 11.04 -42.29 63.62
CA LEU A 41 11.62 -40.96 63.56
C LEU A 41 12.63 -40.93 62.41
N VAL A 42 12.27 -40.23 61.34
CA VAL A 42 13.19 -39.82 60.32
C VAL A 42 13.22 -38.27 60.36
N THR A 43 14.41 -37.76 60.60
CA THR A 43 14.77 -36.32 60.49
C THR A 43 14.20 -35.72 59.23
N ALA A 44 13.51 -34.60 59.37
CA ALA A 44 12.97 -33.85 58.29
C ALA A 44 14.10 -33.37 57.35
N ALA A 45 14.25 -34.05 56.23
CA ALA A 45 14.82 -33.43 55.04
C ALA A 45 13.71 -32.60 54.41
N ASP A 46 13.93 -31.33 54.20
CA ASP A 46 13.04 -30.44 53.43
C ASP A 46 12.59 -31.15 52.12
N PRO A 47 11.29 -31.16 51.82
CA PRO A 47 10.87 -31.70 50.55
C PRO A 47 11.55 -30.86 49.46
N LEU A 48 12.34 -31.50 48.60
CA LEU A 48 12.77 -30.95 47.33
C LEU A 48 11.49 -30.52 46.60
N ILE A 49 11.15 -29.24 46.74
CA ILE A 49 10.13 -28.60 45.93
C ILE A 49 10.66 -28.76 44.51
N ASP A 50 9.99 -29.59 43.74
CA ASP A 50 10.16 -29.63 42.28
C ASP A 50 9.78 -28.21 41.75
N THR A 51 10.74 -27.27 41.80
CA THR A 51 10.54 -25.88 41.44
C THR A 51 10.50 -25.82 39.94
N LYS A 52 9.29 -25.99 39.40
CA LYS A 52 9.01 -25.65 37.99
C LYS A 52 9.69 -24.33 37.67
N VAL A 53 10.64 -24.33 36.75
CA VAL A 53 11.31 -23.13 36.29
C VAL A 53 10.28 -22.27 35.59
N VAL A 54 10.03 -21.05 36.09
CA VAL A 54 9.08 -20.11 35.50
C VAL A 54 9.71 -19.44 34.27
N ASP A 55 9.06 -19.59 33.12
CA ASP A 55 9.50 -18.91 31.89
C ASP A 55 8.90 -17.52 31.83
N PHE A 56 9.75 -16.48 31.95
CA PHE A 56 9.35 -15.08 31.92
C PHE A 56 8.52 -14.75 30.67
N SER A 57 8.97 -15.16 29.50
CA SER A 57 8.35 -14.82 28.24
C SER A 57 7.01 -15.52 27.98
N ARG A 58 6.78 -16.66 28.63
CA ARG A 58 5.54 -17.45 28.48
C ARG A 58 4.51 -17.21 29.59
N GLU A 59 4.98 -16.95 30.81
CA GLU A 59 4.10 -16.91 31.99
C GLU A 59 4.00 -15.49 32.58
N ILE A 60 5.08 -14.72 32.66
CA ILE A 60 5.14 -13.44 33.36
C ILE A 60 4.87 -12.26 32.42
N GLN A 61 5.60 -12.18 31.32
CA GLN A 61 5.46 -11.08 30.36
C GLN A 61 4.03 -10.93 29.80
N PRO A 62 3.33 -12.00 29.37
CA PRO A 62 1.94 -11.90 28.93
C PRO A 62 0.98 -11.48 30.06
N LEU A 63 1.27 -11.86 31.28
CA LEU A 63 0.51 -11.44 32.46
C LEU A 63 0.67 -9.92 32.69
N PHE A 64 1.91 -9.43 32.68
CA PHE A 64 2.20 -8.00 32.82
C PHE A 64 1.60 -7.18 31.69
N ALA A 65 1.75 -7.63 30.43
CA ALA A 65 1.18 -6.98 29.27
C ALA A 65 -0.36 -6.80 29.39
N LYS A 66 -1.03 -7.85 29.86
CA LYS A 66 -2.49 -7.86 29.96
C LYS A 66 -3.02 -7.07 31.15
N ARG A 67 -2.27 -6.98 32.27
CA ARG A 67 -2.77 -6.50 33.54
C ARG A 67 -2.10 -5.24 34.06
N CYS A 68 -0.88 -4.93 33.60
CA CYS A 68 -0.02 -3.92 34.20
C CYS A 68 0.42 -2.81 33.24
N PHE A 69 0.69 -3.13 31.95
CA PHE A 69 1.29 -2.18 30.99
C PHE A 69 0.41 -0.96 30.69
N ALA A 70 -0.89 -1.02 30.95
CA ALA A 70 -1.78 0.13 30.78
C ALA A 70 -1.37 1.33 31.66
N CYS A 71 -0.85 1.04 32.87
CA CYS A 71 -0.39 2.04 33.82
C CYS A 71 1.12 2.01 34.06
N HIS A 72 1.77 0.85 33.84
CA HIS A 72 3.19 0.64 34.11
C HIS A 72 3.91 0.14 32.85
N GLY A 73 3.76 0.83 31.73
CA GLY A 73 4.29 0.49 30.41
C GLY A 73 4.92 1.68 29.70
N PRO A 74 5.12 1.59 28.39
CA PRO A 74 5.83 2.63 27.64
C PRO A 74 5.10 3.99 27.62
N ASN A 75 3.77 3.97 27.65
CA ASN A 75 2.94 5.19 27.54
C ASN A 75 2.62 5.84 28.88
N THR A 76 2.59 5.08 29.97
CA THR A 76 2.26 5.53 31.32
C THR A 76 3.15 4.84 32.32
N GLN A 77 3.71 5.55 33.30
CA GLN A 77 4.67 5.07 34.29
C GLN A 77 4.26 5.50 35.68
N GLU A 78 3.07 5.07 36.11
CA GLU A 78 2.56 5.45 37.43
C GLU A 78 3.49 4.99 38.55
N GLY A 79 3.83 5.88 39.47
CA GLY A 79 4.77 5.65 40.57
C GLY A 79 6.21 5.39 40.11
N GLY A 80 6.57 5.79 38.88
CA GLY A 80 7.89 5.58 38.31
C GLY A 80 8.16 4.13 37.88
N LEU A 81 7.14 3.24 37.81
CA LEU A 81 7.30 1.82 37.47
C LEU A 81 7.10 1.56 35.97
N ARG A 82 8.03 0.83 35.39
CA ARG A 82 7.95 0.27 34.03
C ARG A 82 8.12 -1.25 34.07
N LEU A 83 7.11 -1.99 33.68
CA LEU A 83 7.12 -3.46 33.67
C LEU A 83 7.31 -4.05 32.26
N ASP A 84 7.46 -3.23 31.26
CA ASP A 84 7.71 -3.64 29.87
C ASP A 84 9.21 -3.76 29.56
N GLU A 85 10.08 -3.20 30.41
CA GLU A 85 11.53 -3.29 30.26
C GLU A 85 12.23 -3.69 31.57
N HIS A 86 13.34 -4.42 31.43
CA HIS A 86 14.08 -4.98 32.57
C HIS A 86 14.61 -3.92 33.53
N ALA A 87 15.22 -2.86 33.00
CA ALA A 87 15.79 -1.81 33.82
C ALA A 87 14.72 -1.07 34.64
N GLY A 88 13.59 -0.71 34.01
CA GLY A 88 12.49 -0.02 34.66
C GLY A 88 11.72 -0.89 35.68
N ALA A 89 11.72 -2.20 35.50
CA ALA A 89 11.09 -3.12 36.46
C ALA A 89 11.87 -3.31 37.77
N LEU A 90 13.21 -3.14 37.71
CA LEU A 90 14.10 -3.31 38.86
C LEU A 90 14.56 -1.99 39.49
N GLN A 91 14.21 -0.86 38.88
CA GLN A 91 14.61 0.46 39.41
C GLN A 91 13.88 0.82 40.71
N GLU A 92 14.39 1.83 41.37
CA GLU A 92 13.74 2.44 42.54
C GLU A 92 12.52 3.24 42.09
N LEU A 93 11.41 3.07 42.79
CA LEU A 93 10.15 3.74 42.54
C LEU A 93 10.15 5.16 43.17
N ASP A 94 9.20 5.99 42.78
CA ASP A 94 8.98 7.32 43.39
C ASP A 94 8.77 7.25 44.92
N SER A 95 8.37 6.10 45.45
CA SER A 95 8.20 5.83 46.88
C SER A 95 9.51 5.50 47.60
N GLY A 96 10.65 5.39 46.91
CA GLY A 96 11.92 4.93 47.47
C GLY A 96 12.00 3.40 47.70
N SER A 97 11.00 2.63 47.26
CA SER A 97 10.98 1.18 47.31
C SER A 97 11.23 0.55 45.91
N ARG A 98 11.32 -0.78 45.80
CA ARG A 98 11.47 -1.45 44.51
C ARG A 98 10.29 -2.38 44.27
N ALA A 99 9.76 -2.32 43.06
CA ALA A 99 8.64 -3.21 42.66
C ALA A 99 9.09 -4.69 42.71
N ILE A 100 10.29 -4.96 42.21
CA ILE A 100 10.86 -6.33 42.12
C ILE A 100 12.28 -6.29 42.68
N VAL A 101 12.54 -7.17 43.65
CA VAL A 101 13.87 -7.45 44.20
C VAL A 101 14.21 -8.90 43.89
N ALA A 102 15.21 -9.09 43.03
CA ALA A 102 15.62 -10.43 42.59
C ALA A 102 16.00 -11.31 43.77
N ASN A 103 15.50 -12.57 43.83
CA ASN A 103 15.64 -13.55 44.92
C ASN A 103 15.01 -13.16 46.26
N ASP A 104 14.34 -12.00 46.35
CA ASP A 104 13.70 -11.55 47.59
C ASP A 104 12.22 -11.17 47.38
N PRO A 105 11.32 -12.15 47.52
CA PRO A 105 9.89 -11.91 47.41
C PRO A 105 9.32 -11.10 48.59
N ALA A 106 9.98 -11.05 49.71
CA ALA A 106 9.48 -10.38 50.92
C ALA A 106 9.60 -8.84 50.80
N THR A 107 10.63 -8.35 50.13
CA THR A 107 10.86 -6.91 49.89
C THR A 107 10.37 -6.44 48.52
N SER A 108 9.82 -7.33 47.69
CA SER A 108 9.26 -7.02 46.39
C SER A 108 7.84 -6.43 46.50
N VAL A 109 7.69 -5.11 46.41
CA VAL A 109 6.40 -4.40 46.62
C VAL A 109 5.31 -4.86 45.64
N ILE A 110 5.68 -5.39 44.47
CA ILE A 110 4.68 -5.92 43.53
C ILE A 110 3.83 -7.02 44.14
N LEU A 111 4.43 -7.92 44.95
CA LEU A 111 3.70 -8.99 45.62
C LEU A 111 2.76 -8.48 46.66
N GLU A 112 3.16 -7.49 47.46
CA GLU A 112 2.28 -6.82 48.41
C GLU A 112 1.07 -6.22 47.71
N ARG A 113 1.27 -5.51 46.60
CA ARG A 113 0.21 -4.84 45.84
C ARG A 113 -0.74 -5.82 45.16
N ILE A 114 -0.26 -6.88 44.54
CA ILE A 114 -1.14 -7.85 43.83
C ILE A 114 -1.87 -8.79 44.79
N THR A 115 -1.43 -8.90 46.04
CA THR A 115 -2.12 -9.69 47.09
C THR A 115 -2.98 -8.84 48.02
N SER A 116 -2.82 -7.52 48.02
CA SER A 116 -3.57 -6.62 48.92
C SER A 116 -5.08 -6.74 48.73
N SER A 117 -5.82 -6.69 49.82
CA SER A 117 -7.28 -6.56 49.83
C SER A 117 -7.75 -5.12 50.01
N ASP A 118 -6.84 -4.19 50.30
CA ASP A 118 -7.11 -2.75 50.43
C ASP A 118 -7.31 -2.12 49.06
N PRO A 119 -8.49 -1.57 48.74
CA PRO A 119 -8.78 -0.93 47.45
C PRO A 119 -7.82 0.21 47.09
N GLN A 120 -7.16 0.83 48.06
CA GLN A 120 -6.21 1.92 47.82
C GLN A 120 -4.78 1.40 47.50
N GLN A 121 -4.52 0.16 47.77
CA GLN A 121 -3.20 -0.45 47.60
C GLN A 121 -3.18 -1.58 46.56
N GLN A 122 -4.34 -2.17 46.30
CA GLN A 122 -4.38 -3.34 45.39
C GLN A 122 -4.02 -2.99 43.95
N MET A 123 -3.35 -3.91 43.29
CA MET A 123 -3.06 -3.89 41.85
C MET A 123 -3.57 -5.16 41.16
N PRO A 124 -4.21 -5.06 39.99
CA PRO A 124 -4.69 -3.83 39.34
C PRO A 124 -5.77 -3.12 40.19
N PRO A 125 -5.84 -1.76 40.09
CA PRO A 125 -6.86 -0.99 40.89
C PRO A 125 -8.29 -1.25 40.39
N GLU A 126 -8.43 -1.59 39.11
CA GLU A 126 -9.70 -1.86 38.44
C GLU A 126 -9.66 -3.21 37.71
N GLY A 127 -10.83 -3.82 37.48
CA GLY A 127 -11.01 -5.06 36.78
C GLY A 127 -10.81 -6.31 37.62
N SER A 128 -10.63 -7.48 36.99
CA SER A 128 -10.44 -8.76 37.65
C SER A 128 -9.08 -8.84 38.33
N ARG A 129 -9.04 -9.33 39.57
CA ARG A 129 -7.79 -9.61 40.29
C ARG A 129 -6.99 -10.72 39.63
N LEU A 130 -5.70 -10.81 39.96
CA LEU A 130 -4.89 -11.96 39.58
C LEU A 130 -5.40 -13.21 40.30
N THR A 131 -5.31 -14.37 39.62
CA THR A 131 -5.60 -15.65 40.25
C THR A 131 -4.46 -16.05 41.18
N ILE A 132 -4.70 -16.99 42.11
CA ILE A 132 -3.68 -17.52 43.02
C ILE A 132 -2.50 -18.11 42.20
N GLU A 133 -2.79 -18.85 41.13
CA GLU A 133 -1.76 -19.43 40.25
C GLU A 133 -0.92 -18.34 39.57
N GLN A 134 -1.52 -17.21 39.18
CA GLN A 134 -0.79 -16.09 38.58
C GLN A 134 0.13 -15.40 39.62
N ILE A 135 -0.37 -15.22 40.86
CA ILE A 135 0.41 -14.65 41.95
C ILE A 135 1.56 -15.60 42.31
N ASP A 136 1.32 -16.89 42.38
CA ASP A 136 2.34 -17.91 42.67
C ASP A 136 3.41 -17.95 41.57
N SER A 137 3.02 -17.79 40.29
CA SER A 137 3.98 -17.71 39.20
C SER A 137 4.88 -16.47 39.33
N VAL A 138 4.33 -15.28 39.64
CA VAL A 138 5.15 -14.07 39.86
C VAL A 138 6.08 -14.24 41.05
N LYS A 139 5.60 -14.83 42.16
CA LYS A 139 6.39 -15.08 43.35
C LYS A 139 7.54 -16.10 43.07
N ALA A 140 7.24 -17.20 42.40
CA ALA A 140 8.23 -18.19 42.00
C ALA A 140 9.29 -17.61 41.08
N TRP A 141 8.89 -16.77 40.12
CA TRP A 141 9.80 -16.08 39.24
C TRP A 141 10.76 -15.14 39.98
N ILE A 142 10.24 -14.36 40.97
CA ILE A 142 11.08 -13.51 41.82
C ILE A 142 12.06 -14.32 42.63
N VAL A 143 11.62 -15.42 43.27
CA VAL A 143 12.47 -16.36 44.01
C VAL A 143 13.60 -16.95 43.16
N GLN A 144 13.32 -17.16 41.87
CA GLN A 144 14.30 -17.67 40.90
C GLN A 144 15.26 -16.57 40.39
N GLY A 145 15.27 -15.39 41.00
CA GLY A 145 16.14 -14.26 40.62
C GLY A 145 15.54 -13.31 39.60
N ALA A 146 14.24 -13.37 39.38
CA ALA A 146 13.51 -12.55 38.39
C ALA A 146 14.22 -12.58 37.02
N PRO A 147 14.52 -13.73 36.44
CA PRO A 147 15.28 -13.80 35.18
C PRO A 147 14.49 -13.23 34.07
N TRP A 148 14.96 -12.10 33.54
CA TRP A 148 14.35 -11.40 32.38
C TRP A 148 14.94 -11.95 31.10
N LYS A 149 14.25 -12.90 30.50
CA LYS A 149 14.69 -13.51 29.25
C LYS A 149 13.93 -12.86 28.08
N GLU A 150 14.65 -12.46 27.06
CA GLU A 150 14.04 -12.05 25.78
C GLU A 150 13.09 -13.14 25.29
N HIS A 151 11.98 -12.74 24.68
CA HIS A 151 11.03 -13.67 24.10
C HIS A 151 11.75 -14.61 23.11
N TRP A 152 11.47 -15.90 23.21
CA TRP A 152 12.16 -16.94 22.43
C TRP A 152 12.16 -16.66 20.92
N ALA A 153 11.10 -16.00 20.38
CA ALA A 153 10.98 -15.70 18.96
C ALA A 153 12.06 -14.71 18.46
N PHE A 154 12.52 -13.80 19.32
CA PHE A 154 13.52 -12.78 18.96
C PHE A 154 14.96 -13.23 19.18
N ARG A 155 15.17 -14.39 19.78
CA ARG A 155 16.52 -14.95 19.98
C ARG A 155 17.03 -15.61 18.71
N SER A 156 18.34 -15.53 18.48
CA SER A 156 19.01 -16.25 17.40
C SER A 156 18.64 -17.73 17.40
N ILE A 157 18.50 -18.30 16.21
CA ILE A 157 18.18 -19.71 16.04
C ILE A 157 19.42 -20.53 16.43
N SER A 158 19.23 -21.47 17.35
CA SER A 158 20.22 -22.46 17.70
C SER A 158 19.78 -23.84 17.22
N ARG A 159 20.73 -24.70 16.88
CA ARG A 159 20.44 -26.09 16.54
C ARG A 159 20.44 -26.93 17.82
N PRO A 160 19.26 -27.36 18.34
CA PRO A 160 19.19 -28.18 19.52
C PRO A 160 19.68 -29.60 19.24
N GLU A 161 20.14 -30.30 20.27
CA GLU A 161 20.37 -31.75 20.18
C GLU A 161 19.05 -32.47 19.95
N VAL A 162 19.04 -33.41 18.99
CA VAL A 162 17.86 -34.22 18.70
C VAL A 162 17.69 -35.23 19.83
N PRO A 163 16.55 -35.21 20.55
CA PRO A 163 16.31 -36.20 21.59
C PRO A 163 16.34 -37.62 21.04
N ARG A 164 17.03 -38.53 21.76
CA ARG A 164 17.09 -39.96 21.41
C ARG A 164 16.46 -40.75 22.52
N GLU A 165 15.23 -41.16 22.35
CA GLU A 165 14.59 -42.06 23.28
C GLU A 165 15.07 -43.52 23.02
N LYS A 166 15.26 -44.29 24.11
CA LYS A 166 15.82 -45.66 24.02
C LYS A 166 14.97 -46.63 23.18
N GLN A 167 13.72 -46.28 22.90
CA GLN A 167 12.79 -47.10 22.15
C GLN A 167 12.72 -46.71 20.64
N ASP A 168 13.36 -45.61 20.23
CA ASP A 168 13.40 -45.16 18.85
C ASP A 168 14.47 -45.91 18.06
N LYS A 169 14.13 -47.05 17.52
CA LYS A 169 15.03 -47.85 16.68
C LYS A 169 14.86 -47.61 15.18
N GLN A 170 13.91 -46.80 14.74
CA GLN A 170 13.50 -46.74 13.35
C GLN A 170 13.45 -45.34 12.71
N SER A 171 13.42 -44.27 13.49
CA SER A 171 13.31 -42.93 12.89
C SER A 171 14.67 -42.37 12.48
N THR A 172 14.78 -41.95 11.22
CA THR A 172 15.92 -41.21 10.66
C THR A 172 15.67 -39.70 10.60
N ASN A 173 14.40 -39.29 10.82
CA ASN A 173 14.02 -37.91 10.76
C ASN A 173 14.20 -37.21 12.12
N PRO A 174 14.99 -36.12 12.20
CA PRO A 174 15.20 -35.41 13.46
C PRO A 174 13.88 -34.90 14.10
N ILE A 175 12.84 -34.59 13.32
CA ILE A 175 11.54 -34.14 13.85
C ILE A 175 10.89 -35.20 14.70
N ASP A 176 10.98 -36.47 14.30
CA ASP A 176 10.42 -37.59 15.06
C ASP A 176 10.99 -37.67 16.47
N GLY A 177 12.30 -37.40 16.64
CA GLY A 177 12.92 -37.38 17.98
C GLY A 177 12.25 -36.39 18.94
N PHE A 178 11.89 -35.22 18.47
CA PHE A 178 11.17 -34.21 19.28
C PHE A 178 9.72 -34.62 19.54
N VAL A 179 9.03 -35.16 18.53
CA VAL A 179 7.63 -35.61 18.64
C VAL A 179 7.56 -36.79 19.64
N LEU A 180 8.46 -37.78 19.51
CA LEU A 180 8.50 -38.93 20.39
C LEU A 180 8.80 -38.54 21.84
N LYS A 181 9.72 -37.59 22.03
CA LYS A 181 9.99 -37.04 23.36
C LYS A 181 8.74 -36.37 23.95
N GLY A 182 8.04 -35.56 23.16
CA GLY A 182 6.78 -34.92 23.61
C GLY A 182 5.70 -35.95 23.99
N LEU A 183 5.54 -37.01 23.21
CA LEU A 183 4.62 -38.12 23.53
C LEU A 183 5.03 -38.82 24.82
N TYR A 184 6.31 -39.15 24.98
CA TYR A 184 6.83 -39.79 26.16
C TYR A 184 6.62 -38.95 27.43
N ASP A 185 6.97 -37.66 27.38
CA ASP A 185 6.78 -36.71 28.48
C ASP A 185 5.30 -36.60 28.89
N ALA A 186 4.38 -36.78 27.93
CA ALA A 186 2.95 -36.83 28.16
C ALA A 186 2.40 -38.20 28.58
N GLY A 187 3.25 -39.20 28.74
CA GLY A 187 2.85 -40.57 29.05
C GLY A 187 2.09 -41.30 27.94
N MET A 188 2.29 -40.86 26.69
CA MET A 188 1.62 -41.39 25.50
C MET A 188 2.59 -42.26 24.70
N SER A 189 2.06 -43.26 24.03
CA SER A 189 2.81 -44.07 23.07
C SER A 189 2.58 -43.59 21.63
N GLN A 190 3.55 -43.82 20.75
CA GLN A 190 3.42 -43.57 19.34
C GLN A 190 2.30 -44.44 18.77
N PRO A 191 1.37 -43.89 17.97
CA PRO A 191 0.36 -44.68 17.28
C PRO A 191 1.01 -45.55 16.19
N PRO A 192 0.35 -46.69 15.80
CA PRO A 192 0.83 -47.49 14.70
C PRO A 192 0.88 -46.71 13.39
N PRO A 193 1.74 -47.10 12.42
CA PRO A 193 1.78 -46.48 11.10
C PRO A 193 0.38 -46.50 10.43
N ALA A 194 0.09 -45.47 9.67
CA ALA A 194 -1.16 -45.40 8.91
C ALA A 194 -1.18 -46.45 7.80
N GLU A 195 -2.37 -46.98 7.50
CA GLU A 195 -2.58 -47.86 6.34
C GLU A 195 -2.16 -47.16 5.04
N LYS A 196 -1.56 -47.95 4.10
CA LYS A 196 -1.07 -47.41 2.81
C LYS A 196 -2.10 -46.53 2.07
N THR A 197 -3.37 -46.97 2.06
CA THR A 197 -4.46 -46.18 1.42
C THR A 197 -4.67 -44.82 2.07
N ALA A 198 -4.69 -44.78 3.42
CA ALA A 198 -4.85 -43.54 4.16
C ALA A 198 -3.63 -42.62 4.00
N LEU A 199 -2.43 -43.23 4.02
CA LEU A 199 -1.17 -42.51 3.83
C LEU A 199 -1.09 -41.84 2.46
N LEU A 200 -1.36 -42.61 1.37
CA LEU A 200 -1.39 -42.08 0.00
C LEU A 200 -2.42 -40.95 -0.14
N ARG A 201 -3.65 -41.17 0.36
CA ARG A 201 -4.70 -40.18 0.30
C ARG A 201 -4.29 -38.86 0.99
N ARG A 202 -3.75 -38.90 2.20
CA ARG A 202 -3.30 -37.70 2.92
C ARG A 202 -2.22 -36.97 2.12
N ALA A 203 -1.15 -37.67 1.73
CA ALA A 203 -0.05 -37.05 1.02
C ALA A 203 -0.47 -36.42 -0.30
N THR A 204 -1.35 -37.09 -1.07
CA THR A 204 -1.81 -36.56 -2.35
C THR A 204 -2.63 -35.27 -2.16
N PHE A 205 -3.54 -35.26 -1.16
CA PHE A 205 -4.30 -34.03 -0.86
C PHE A 205 -3.42 -32.91 -0.29
N ASP A 206 -2.47 -33.23 0.57
CA ASP A 206 -1.62 -32.21 1.18
C ASP A 206 -0.65 -31.59 0.15
N VAL A 207 -0.06 -32.41 -0.72
CA VAL A 207 0.95 -31.97 -1.68
C VAL A 207 0.33 -31.39 -2.96
N THR A 208 -0.72 -32.01 -3.51
CA THR A 208 -1.31 -31.63 -4.81
C THR A 208 -2.72 -31.03 -4.71
N GLY A 209 -3.39 -31.15 -3.57
CA GLY A 209 -4.78 -30.75 -3.39
C GLY A 209 -5.82 -31.64 -4.10
N LEU A 210 -5.38 -32.73 -4.71
CA LEU A 210 -6.21 -33.64 -5.51
C LEU A 210 -6.27 -35.05 -4.85
N PRO A 211 -7.30 -35.84 -5.10
CA PRO A 211 -7.34 -37.24 -4.69
C PRO A 211 -6.37 -38.08 -5.52
N PRO A 212 -5.83 -39.17 -4.97
CA PRO A 212 -5.06 -40.13 -5.77
C PRO A 212 -5.99 -40.82 -6.81
N THR A 213 -5.43 -41.13 -7.95
CA THR A 213 -6.12 -41.98 -8.95
C THR A 213 -6.12 -43.45 -8.51
N GLN A 214 -7.06 -44.24 -9.06
CA GLN A 214 -7.10 -45.68 -8.80
C GLN A 214 -5.76 -46.35 -9.19
N ALA A 215 -5.18 -45.99 -10.32
CA ALA A 215 -3.90 -46.53 -10.78
C ALA A 215 -2.77 -46.25 -9.81
N GLN A 216 -2.70 -45.02 -9.24
CA GLN A 216 -1.72 -44.66 -8.23
C GLN A 216 -1.87 -45.45 -6.91
N LEU A 217 -3.13 -45.73 -6.54
CA LEU A 217 -3.43 -46.54 -5.38
C LEU A 217 -2.98 -47.99 -5.60
N ASP A 218 -3.36 -48.61 -6.73
CA ASP A 218 -3.04 -49.98 -7.07
C ASP A 218 -1.50 -50.17 -7.16
N GLU A 219 -0.79 -49.26 -7.80
CA GLU A 219 0.68 -49.21 -7.88
C GLU A 219 1.32 -49.18 -6.48
N PHE A 220 0.88 -48.28 -5.62
CA PHE A 220 1.45 -48.15 -4.27
C PHE A 220 1.13 -49.37 -3.37
N LEU A 221 -0.08 -49.95 -3.49
CA LEU A 221 -0.43 -51.13 -2.75
C LEU A 221 0.41 -52.34 -3.18
N ALA A 222 0.73 -52.44 -4.47
CA ALA A 222 1.56 -53.52 -5.01
C ALA A 222 3.06 -53.38 -4.71
N ASP A 223 3.56 -52.15 -4.49
CA ASP A 223 4.97 -51.91 -4.23
C ASP A 223 5.31 -52.22 -2.72
N ASN A 224 6.06 -53.30 -2.52
CA ASN A 224 6.58 -53.71 -1.23
C ASN A 224 8.06 -53.41 -1.04
N SER A 225 8.67 -52.59 -1.88
CA SER A 225 10.08 -52.18 -1.71
C SER A 225 10.24 -51.25 -0.50
N ALA A 226 11.42 -51.24 0.09
CA ALA A 226 11.74 -50.40 1.26
C ALA A 226 11.60 -48.89 0.95
N GLY A 227 11.72 -48.46 -0.31
CA GLY A 227 11.57 -47.06 -0.74
C GLY A 227 10.22 -46.76 -1.39
N ALA A 228 9.19 -47.60 -1.19
CA ALA A 228 7.87 -47.41 -1.83
C ALA A 228 7.21 -46.07 -1.47
N TRP A 229 7.37 -45.65 -0.21
CA TRP A 229 6.81 -44.37 0.26
C TRP A 229 7.54 -43.17 -0.31
N GLU A 230 8.86 -43.19 -0.29
CA GLU A 230 9.72 -42.16 -0.83
C GLU A 230 9.43 -41.94 -2.33
N LYS A 231 9.24 -42.99 -3.13
CA LYS A 231 8.84 -42.89 -4.54
C LYS A 231 7.50 -42.14 -4.72
N VAL A 232 6.53 -42.39 -3.84
CA VAL A 232 5.25 -41.67 -3.86
C VAL A 232 5.45 -40.19 -3.58
N VAL A 233 6.22 -39.84 -2.55
CA VAL A 233 6.50 -38.46 -2.16
C VAL A 233 7.23 -37.73 -3.28
N ASP A 234 8.30 -38.32 -3.85
CA ASP A 234 9.08 -37.73 -4.95
C ASP A 234 8.20 -37.47 -6.17
N ARG A 235 7.32 -38.42 -6.51
CA ARG A 235 6.36 -38.25 -7.63
C ARG A 235 5.37 -37.11 -7.37
N LEU A 236 4.86 -36.97 -6.14
CA LEU A 236 3.93 -35.90 -5.79
C LEU A 236 4.62 -34.54 -5.81
N LEU A 237 5.83 -34.44 -5.31
CA LEU A 237 6.62 -33.20 -5.35
C LEU A 237 7.04 -32.79 -6.77
N ALA A 238 7.24 -33.76 -7.68
CA ALA A 238 7.51 -33.51 -9.09
C ALA A 238 6.26 -33.18 -9.93
N SER A 239 5.07 -33.23 -9.34
CA SER A 239 3.82 -32.88 -10.02
C SER A 239 3.68 -31.36 -10.17
N GLU A 240 3.19 -30.90 -11.35
CA GLU A 240 2.84 -29.50 -11.59
C GLU A 240 1.78 -28.99 -10.60
N HIS A 241 0.92 -29.88 -10.11
CA HIS A 241 -0.12 -29.55 -9.13
C HIS A 241 0.44 -29.22 -7.72
N TYR A 242 1.70 -29.54 -7.45
CA TYR A 242 2.38 -29.09 -6.21
C TYR A 242 2.44 -27.57 -6.16
N GLY A 243 2.97 -26.94 -7.21
CA GLY A 243 3.03 -25.48 -7.29
C GLY A 243 1.64 -24.85 -7.30
N GLU A 244 0.66 -25.41 -8.03
CA GLU A 244 -0.72 -24.91 -8.05
C GLU A 244 -1.35 -24.94 -6.64
N ARG A 245 -1.13 -26.02 -5.88
CA ARG A 245 -1.66 -26.19 -4.53
C ARG A 245 -1.02 -25.22 -3.55
N TRP A 246 0.31 -25.17 -3.51
CA TRP A 246 1.07 -24.40 -2.52
C TRP A 246 1.15 -22.90 -2.85
N ALA A 247 1.09 -22.52 -4.13
CA ALA A 247 0.96 -21.14 -4.53
C ALA A 247 -0.29 -20.46 -3.94
N ARG A 248 -1.39 -21.18 -3.77
CA ARG A 248 -2.62 -20.62 -3.18
C ARG A 248 -2.38 -20.09 -1.77
N HIS A 249 -1.62 -20.82 -0.94
CA HIS A 249 -1.28 -20.37 0.40
C HIS A 249 -0.42 -19.11 0.37
N TRP A 250 0.55 -19.03 -0.54
CA TRP A 250 1.36 -17.82 -0.73
C TRP A 250 0.54 -16.64 -1.25
N LEU A 251 -0.32 -16.88 -2.23
CA LEU A 251 -1.16 -15.85 -2.84
C LEU A 251 -2.15 -15.24 -1.83
N ASP A 252 -2.67 -16.03 -0.88
CA ASP A 252 -3.49 -15.54 0.22
C ASP A 252 -2.70 -14.62 1.14
N LEU A 253 -1.46 -14.99 1.49
CA LEU A 253 -0.61 -14.17 2.36
C LEU A 253 -0.26 -12.81 1.74
N VAL A 254 -0.03 -12.78 0.42
CA VAL A 254 0.36 -11.55 -0.29
C VAL A 254 -0.83 -10.80 -0.88
N ARG A 255 -2.06 -11.12 -0.51
CA ARG A 255 -3.30 -10.42 -0.87
C ARG A 255 -3.59 -10.44 -2.38
N TYR A 256 -3.23 -11.51 -3.09
CA TYR A 256 -3.45 -11.60 -4.53
C TYR A 256 -4.91 -11.35 -4.91
N ALA A 257 -5.11 -10.46 -5.88
CA ALA A 257 -6.41 -10.19 -6.50
C ALA A 257 -6.25 -9.79 -7.97
N ASP A 258 -7.22 -10.16 -8.79
CA ASP A 258 -7.29 -9.80 -10.21
C ASP A 258 -7.90 -8.41 -10.45
N THR A 259 -8.36 -7.76 -9.37
CA THR A 259 -9.02 -6.45 -9.39
C THR A 259 -8.52 -5.58 -8.24
N ASN A 260 -8.88 -4.29 -8.25
CA ASN A 260 -8.50 -3.31 -7.22
C ASN A 260 -9.21 -3.53 -5.89
N SER A 261 -10.29 -4.33 -5.85
CA SER A 261 -11.06 -4.65 -4.63
C SER A 261 -11.62 -3.43 -3.90
N PHE A 262 -11.90 -2.34 -4.61
CA PHE A 262 -12.51 -1.11 -4.09
C PHE A 262 -13.62 -0.62 -5.02
N GLU A 263 -14.28 0.50 -4.72
CA GLU A 263 -15.56 0.97 -5.28
C GLU A 263 -15.77 0.72 -6.79
N ARG A 264 -14.81 1.04 -7.63
CA ARG A 264 -14.90 0.82 -9.09
C ARG A 264 -14.40 -0.55 -9.52
N ASP A 265 -13.72 -1.23 -8.65
CA ASP A 265 -13.19 -2.59 -8.82
C ASP A 265 -12.49 -2.83 -10.17
N GLY A 266 -11.62 -1.89 -10.53
CA GLY A 266 -10.87 -1.92 -11.79
C GLY A 266 -10.02 -3.19 -11.92
N LYS A 267 -9.95 -3.75 -13.12
CA LYS A 267 -9.18 -4.97 -13.40
C LYS A 267 -7.68 -4.71 -13.31
N LYS A 268 -6.93 -5.73 -12.89
CA LYS A 268 -5.46 -5.82 -12.97
C LYS A 268 -5.07 -6.81 -14.08
N PRO A 269 -5.01 -6.39 -15.36
CA PRO A 269 -5.01 -7.33 -16.51
C PRO A 269 -3.84 -8.29 -16.53
N HIS A 270 -2.69 -7.94 -15.93
CA HIS A 270 -1.48 -8.77 -15.92
C HIS A 270 -1.10 -9.31 -14.54
N SER A 271 -2.02 -9.27 -13.54
CA SER A 271 -1.80 -9.86 -12.21
C SER A 271 -1.53 -11.36 -12.26
N TRP A 272 -2.15 -12.07 -13.21
CA TRP A 272 -1.97 -13.50 -13.42
C TRP A 272 -0.51 -13.91 -13.66
N ARG A 273 0.35 -13.02 -14.20
CA ARG A 273 1.78 -13.31 -14.39
C ARG A 273 2.50 -13.51 -13.06
N TYR A 274 2.13 -12.73 -12.03
CA TYR A 274 2.67 -12.92 -10.69
C TYR A 274 2.20 -14.25 -10.08
N ARG A 275 0.92 -14.62 -10.22
CA ARG A 275 0.41 -15.93 -9.79
C ARG A 275 1.21 -17.06 -10.44
N ASP A 276 1.37 -17.00 -11.75
CA ASP A 276 2.07 -18.04 -12.51
C ASP A 276 3.57 -18.07 -12.18
N TYR A 277 4.19 -16.91 -11.87
CA TYR A 277 5.54 -16.84 -11.32
C TYR A 277 5.65 -17.62 -9.99
N VAL A 278 4.71 -17.43 -9.07
CA VAL A 278 4.71 -18.15 -7.78
C VAL A 278 4.56 -19.66 -8.01
N ILE A 279 3.65 -20.09 -8.88
CA ILE A 279 3.45 -21.50 -9.23
C ILE A 279 4.74 -22.11 -9.79
N ARG A 280 5.35 -21.46 -10.79
CA ARG A 280 6.62 -21.93 -11.39
C ARG A 280 7.76 -21.99 -10.36
N SER A 281 7.90 -20.95 -9.54
CA SER A 281 8.94 -20.90 -8.51
C SER A 281 8.87 -22.08 -7.54
N LEU A 282 7.67 -22.51 -7.16
CA LEU A 282 7.46 -23.66 -6.32
C LEU A 282 7.72 -24.99 -7.04
N ASN A 283 7.26 -25.13 -8.29
CA ASN A 283 7.50 -26.33 -9.10
C ASN A 283 8.98 -26.54 -9.47
N GLU A 284 9.73 -25.43 -9.60
CA GLU A 284 11.16 -25.45 -9.87
C GLU A 284 12.03 -25.54 -8.62
N ASP A 285 11.38 -25.70 -7.44
CA ASP A 285 12.05 -25.72 -6.13
C ASP A 285 13.02 -24.53 -5.96
N LYS A 286 12.57 -23.32 -6.36
CA LYS A 286 13.39 -22.11 -6.27
C LYS A 286 13.81 -21.88 -4.82
N PRO A 287 15.11 -21.65 -4.54
CA PRO A 287 15.58 -21.35 -3.18
C PRO A 287 14.77 -20.20 -2.56
N PHE A 288 14.31 -20.39 -1.33
CA PHE A 288 13.40 -19.43 -0.67
C PHE A 288 14.02 -18.04 -0.50
N ASP A 289 15.32 -17.95 -0.25
CA ASP A 289 16.06 -16.70 -0.20
C ASP A 289 16.01 -15.96 -1.55
N ARG A 290 16.19 -16.69 -2.66
CA ARG A 290 16.05 -16.11 -4.01
C ARG A 290 14.61 -15.67 -4.29
N PHE A 291 13.63 -16.47 -3.90
CA PHE A 291 12.20 -16.15 -4.05
C PHE A 291 11.81 -14.85 -3.32
N VAL A 292 12.33 -14.64 -2.10
CA VAL A 292 12.12 -13.39 -1.34
C VAL A 292 12.82 -12.20 -1.99
N LEU A 293 14.09 -12.37 -2.40
CA LEU A 293 14.88 -11.32 -3.06
C LEU A 293 14.19 -10.84 -4.34
N GLU A 294 13.69 -11.75 -5.18
CA GLU A 294 13.03 -11.39 -6.43
C GLU A 294 11.74 -10.60 -6.20
N GLN A 295 10.93 -10.95 -5.21
CA GLN A 295 9.67 -10.26 -4.92
C GLN A 295 9.89 -8.87 -4.34
N LEU A 296 10.86 -8.69 -3.46
CA LEU A 296 11.09 -7.41 -2.81
C LEU A 296 12.00 -6.47 -3.61
N ALA A 297 12.90 -7.01 -4.42
CA ALA A 297 13.94 -6.25 -5.09
C ALA A 297 14.30 -6.76 -6.50
N GLY A 298 13.39 -7.45 -7.18
CA GLY A 298 13.66 -8.07 -8.49
C GLY A 298 14.12 -7.10 -9.57
N ASP A 299 13.66 -5.86 -9.51
CA ASP A 299 14.07 -4.77 -10.39
C ASP A 299 15.41 -4.13 -10.01
N GLU A 300 15.90 -4.34 -8.78
CA GLU A 300 17.19 -3.87 -8.28
C GLU A 300 18.33 -4.89 -8.50
N LEU A 301 18.01 -6.14 -8.82
CA LEU A 301 19.00 -7.20 -8.96
C LEU A 301 19.92 -6.98 -10.16
N PRO A 302 21.22 -7.32 -10.05
CA PRO A 302 22.15 -7.19 -11.17
C PRO A 302 21.85 -8.15 -12.33
N ASP A 303 21.26 -9.32 -12.02
CA ASP A 303 20.86 -10.37 -12.96
C ASP A 303 19.36 -10.27 -13.33
N LYS A 304 18.88 -9.04 -13.52
CA LYS A 304 17.49 -8.72 -13.83
C LYS A 304 16.99 -9.42 -15.08
N THR A 305 15.84 -10.08 -14.95
CA THR A 305 15.13 -10.80 -16.03
C THR A 305 13.64 -10.43 -16.02
N SER A 306 12.91 -10.88 -17.03
CA SER A 306 11.45 -10.78 -17.06
C SER A 306 10.81 -11.42 -15.82
N GLU A 307 11.33 -12.56 -15.35
CA GLU A 307 10.84 -13.25 -14.15
C GLU A 307 11.05 -12.44 -12.87
N THR A 308 12.25 -11.85 -12.68
CA THR A 308 12.50 -11.03 -11.49
C THR A 308 11.68 -9.75 -11.50
N MET A 309 11.36 -9.20 -12.67
CA MET A 309 10.45 -8.07 -12.82
C MET A 309 9.01 -8.45 -12.46
N ILE A 310 8.51 -9.58 -12.96
CA ILE A 310 7.17 -10.10 -12.64
C ILE A 310 7.02 -10.32 -11.13
N ALA A 311 8.05 -10.82 -10.46
CA ALA A 311 8.07 -11.04 -9.02
C ALA A 311 7.74 -9.76 -8.23
N THR A 312 8.15 -8.58 -8.71
CA THR A 312 7.84 -7.29 -8.06
C THR A 312 6.36 -6.92 -8.12
N GLY A 313 5.56 -7.67 -8.86
CA GLY A 313 4.10 -7.59 -8.80
C GLY A 313 3.53 -7.72 -7.39
N TYR A 314 4.27 -8.34 -6.45
CA TYR A 314 4.01 -8.36 -5.01
C TYR A 314 3.51 -7.02 -4.45
N TYR A 315 4.07 -5.91 -4.91
CA TYR A 315 3.72 -4.56 -4.47
C TYR A 315 2.38 -4.04 -5.01
N ARG A 316 1.81 -4.72 -6.02
CA ARG A 316 0.61 -4.27 -6.75
C ARG A 316 -0.66 -5.04 -6.40
N LEU A 317 -0.59 -5.97 -5.44
CA LEU A 317 -1.70 -6.88 -5.14
C LEU A 317 -2.73 -6.28 -4.18
N GLY A 318 -2.36 -5.26 -3.40
CA GLY A 318 -3.22 -4.64 -2.40
C GLY A 318 -4.48 -3.98 -2.95
N VAL A 319 -5.35 -3.59 -2.03
CA VAL A 319 -6.55 -2.82 -2.32
C VAL A 319 -6.19 -1.41 -2.79
N TRP A 320 -6.96 -0.87 -3.71
CA TRP A 320 -6.67 0.41 -4.32
C TRP A 320 -7.93 1.25 -4.57
N ASP A 321 -7.88 2.54 -4.18
CA ASP A 321 -8.87 3.56 -4.51
C ASP A 321 -8.40 4.37 -5.74
N ASP A 322 -9.21 4.42 -6.80
CA ASP A 322 -8.88 5.14 -8.04
C ASP A 322 -8.99 6.67 -7.89
N GLU A 323 -9.85 7.14 -6.99
CA GLU A 323 -10.16 8.56 -6.79
C GLU A 323 -10.14 8.96 -5.31
N PRO A 324 -9.00 8.81 -4.62
CA PRO A 324 -8.91 9.13 -3.20
C PRO A 324 -9.14 10.63 -2.96
N ALA A 325 -9.96 10.94 -1.95
CA ALA A 325 -10.21 12.32 -1.53
C ALA A 325 -8.94 13.03 -1.01
N ASP A 326 -8.03 12.28 -0.37
CA ASP A 326 -6.71 12.74 0.06
C ASP A 326 -5.63 11.84 -0.55
N ARG A 327 -4.95 12.33 -1.59
CA ARG A 327 -3.89 11.59 -2.29
C ARG A 327 -2.66 11.32 -1.44
N LEU A 328 -2.34 12.21 -0.50
CA LEU A 328 -1.21 12.02 0.40
C LEU A 328 -1.49 10.90 1.38
N LEU A 329 -2.68 10.89 1.98
CA LEU A 329 -3.13 9.82 2.86
C LEU A 329 -3.16 8.49 2.11
N ALA A 330 -3.78 8.42 0.92
CA ALA A 330 -3.85 7.22 0.11
C ALA A 330 -2.45 6.66 -0.26
N LYS A 331 -1.47 7.54 -0.54
CA LYS A 331 -0.08 7.11 -0.74
C LYS A 331 0.46 6.39 0.50
N TYR A 332 0.26 6.95 1.69
CA TYR A 332 0.77 6.34 2.92
C TYR A 332 -0.04 5.12 3.36
N ASP A 333 -1.31 5.01 2.99
CA ASP A 333 -2.11 3.81 3.20
C ASP A 333 -1.63 2.66 2.30
N ALA A 334 -1.28 2.94 1.05
CA ALA A 334 -0.65 1.96 0.16
C ALA A 334 0.74 1.50 0.66
N LEU A 335 1.55 2.42 1.20
CA LEU A 335 2.83 2.07 1.82
C LEU A 335 2.64 1.28 3.12
N ASP A 336 1.63 1.62 3.93
CA ASP A 336 1.26 0.88 5.14
C ASP A 336 0.88 -0.57 4.82
N ASP A 337 0.08 -0.79 3.78
CA ASP A 337 -0.29 -2.12 3.31
C ASP A 337 0.94 -2.96 2.93
N ILE A 338 1.91 -2.36 2.23
CA ILE A 338 3.18 -3.02 1.88
C ILE A 338 4.00 -3.36 3.12
N VAL A 339 4.16 -2.41 4.05
CA VAL A 339 4.91 -2.61 5.31
C VAL A 339 4.23 -3.66 6.17
N ALA A 340 2.90 -3.59 6.33
CA ALA A 340 2.11 -4.53 7.09
C ALA A 340 2.24 -5.96 6.54
N THR A 341 2.07 -6.11 5.23
CA THR A 341 2.18 -7.42 4.57
C THR A 341 3.59 -7.97 4.70
N THR A 342 4.62 -7.16 4.44
CA THR A 342 6.02 -7.59 4.58
C THR A 342 6.32 -8.01 6.03
N GLY A 343 5.85 -7.23 7.01
CA GLY A 343 6.00 -7.56 8.42
C GLY A 343 5.31 -8.86 8.81
N GLN A 344 4.08 -9.09 8.35
CA GLN A 344 3.32 -10.30 8.67
C GLN A 344 3.87 -11.54 7.97
N VAL A 345 4.15 -11.44 6.67
CA VAL A 345 4.57 -12.58 5.83
C VAL A 345 5.98 -13.07 6.18
N PHE A 346 6.92 -12.14 6.42
CA PHE A 346 8.32 -12.50 6.62
C PHE A 346 8.75 -12.47 8.10
N LEU A 347 8.16 -11.59 8.92
CA LEU A 347 8.54 -11.43 10.31
C LEU A 347 7.51 -11.98 11.31
N GLY A 348 6.27 -12.24 10.85
CA GLY A 348 5.17 -12.64 11.73
C GLY A 348 4.76 -11.55 12.73
N LEU A 349 5.04 -10.28 12.41
CA LEU A 349 4.81 -9.12 13.26
C LEU A 349 3.70 -8.23 12.69
N THR A 350 2.81 -7.75 13.55
CA THR A 350 1.77 -6.77 13.19
C THR A 350 2.32 -5.34 13.28
N VAL A 351 3.39 -5.06 12.52
CA VAL A 351 4.13 -3.80 12.58
C VAL A 351 3.27 -2.56 12.31
N ASN A 352 2.19 -2.68 11.54
CA ASN A 352 1.27 -1.61 11.24
C ASN A 352 0.51 -1.07 12.48
N CYS A 353 0.39 -1.83 13.56
CA CYS A 353 -0.09 -1.31 14.82
C CYS A 353 0.79 -0.16 15.35
N ALA A 354 2.08 -0.17 15.00
CA ALA A 354 3.03 0.87 15.40
C ALA A 354 2.99 2.13 14.50
N ARG A 355 2.12 2.20 13.50
CA ARG A 355 1.93 3.41 12.67
C ARG A 355 1.52 4.64 13.49
N CYS A 356 0.66 4.46 14.50
CA CYS A 356 0.06 5.56 15.25
C CYS A 356 0.68 5.78 16.63
N HIS A 357 1.16 4.74 17.28
CA HIS A 357 1.76 4.72 18.63
C HIS A 357 2.61 3.47 18.77
N ASP A 358 3.44 3.35 19.80
CA ASP A 358 4.21 2.14 20.05
C ASP A 358 3.28 0.92 20.15
N HIS A 359 3.72 -0.23 19.63
CA HIS A 359 2.91 -1.44 19.62
C HIS A 359 2.50 -1.84 21.04
N LYS A 360 1.24 -2.21 21.23
CA LYS A 360 0.66 -2.45 22.55
C LYS A 360 1.30 -3.60 23.33
N ILE A 361 1.74 -4.64 22.64
CA ILE A 361 2.22 -5.90 23.24
C ILE A 361 3.66 -6.20 22.84
N ASP A 362 3.94 -6.14 21.54
CA ASP A 362 5.26 -6.43 21.00
C ASP A 362 6.18 -5.21 21.19
N PRO A 363 7.47 -5.41 21.44
CA PRO A 363 8.42 -4.31 21.62
C PRO A 363 8.81 -3.67 20.28
N ILE A 364 7.84 -3.04 19.63
CA ILE A 364 7.97 -2.37 18.34
C ILE A 364 7.60 -0.90 18.54
N PRO A 365 8.58 0.00 18.74
CA PRO A 365 8.33 1.44 18.80
C PRO A 365 7.79 1.97 17.48
N GLN A 366 7.03 3.06 17.53
CA GLN A 366 6.55 3.76 16.34
C GLN A 366 7.69 4.11 15.37
N LYS A 367 8.86 4.44 15.88
CA LYS A 367 10.05 4.72 15.08
C LYS A 367 10.44 3.53 14.19
N ASP A 368 10.36 2.28 14.69
CA ASP A 368 10.71 1.08 13.92
C ASP A 368 9.79 0.89 12.71
N TYR A 369 8.49 1.19 12.87
CA TYR A 369 7.55 1.17 11.76
C TYR A 369 7.96 2.13 10.64
N TYR A 370 8.28 3.39 10.96
CA TYR A 370 8.68 4.36 9.93
C TYR A 370 10.07 4.08 9.36
N SER A 371 10.96 3.49 10.14
CA SER A 371 12.25 3.01 9.65
C SER A 371 12.08 1.86 8.64
N LEU A 372 11.14 0.94 8.88
CA LEU A 372 10.77 -0.09 7.89
C LEU A 372 10.08 0.54 6.66
N LEU A 373 9.18 1.50 6.85
CA LEU A 373 8.51 2.19 5.75
C LEU A 373 9.52 2.88 4.83
N SER A 374 10.61 3.40 5.36
CA SER A 374 11.63 4.12 4.59
C SER A 374 12.34 3.26 3.53
N PHE A 375 12.34 1.93 3.66
CA PHE A 375 12.81 1.02 2.60
C PHE A 375 11.92 1.05 1.35
N PHE A 376 10.65 1.40 1.51
CA PHE A 376 9.65 1.40 0.44
C PHE A 376 9.24 2.82 -0.01
N HIS A 377 9.69 3.86 0.67
CA HIS A 377 9.21 5.23 0.43
C HIS A 377 9.54 5.77 -0.97
N ASN A 378 10.56 5.21 -1.62
CA ASN A 378 11.00 5.61 -2.97
C ASN A 378 10.23 4.94 -4.11
N ILE A 379 9.39 3.95 -3.83
CA ILE A 379 8.59 3.30 -4.88
C ILE A 379 7.45 4.20 -5.36
N THR A 380 7.04 3.98 -6.61
CA THR A 380 5.84 4.58 -7.17
C THR A 380 4.63 3.72 -6.80
N PRO A 381 3.93 4.00 -5.70
CA PRO A 381 2.76 3.21 -5.32
C PRO A 381 1.63 3.38 -6.34
N MET A 382 1.64 4.49 -7.09
CA MET A 382 0.59 4.91 -8.01
C MET A 382 1.20 5.36 -9.33
N ALA A 383 0.63 4.92 -10.47
CA ALA A 383 0.84 5.59 -11.75
C ALA A 383 0.08 6.92 -11.76
N GLY A 384 0.54 7.89 -12.58
CA GLY A 384 -0.16 9.17 -12.72
C GLY A 384 -1.58 8.97 -13.25
N GLY A 385 -2.54 8.82 -12.35
CA GLY A 385 -3.97 8.66 -12.66
C GLY A 385 -4.53 7.25 -12.47
N GLY A 386 -3.76 6.27 -11.91
CA GLY A 386 -4.31 4.94 -11.67
C GLY A 386 -3.35 3.98 -10.97
N PRO A 387 -3.86 2.86 -10.46
CA PRO A 387 -3.11 1.93 -9.62
C PRO A 387 -2.16 1.02 -10.40
N HIS A 388 -2.30 0.95 -11.73
CA HIS A 388 -1.60 -0.01 -12.55
C HIS A 388 -0.35 0.60 -13.15
N ILE A 389 0.83 0.20 -12.65
CA ILE A 389 2.07 0.40 -13.38
C ILE A 389 2.36 -0.92 -14.10
N GLU A 390 1.97 -0.97 -15.35
CA GLU A 390 2.33 -2.02 -16.27
C GLU A 390 3.56 -1.58 -17.05
N GLN A 391 4.56 -2.43 -17.09
CA GLN A 391 5.77 -2.16 -17.86
C GLN A 391 6.02 -3.30 -18.84
N PRO A 392 6.61 -2.98 -20.00
CA PRO A 392 7.01 -3.99 -20.95
C PRO A 392 8.14 -4.86 -20.40
N LEU A 393 8.04 -6.15 -20.65
CA LEU A 393 9.05 -7.15 -20.31
C LEU A 393 10.00 -7.37 -21.49
N PHE A 394 11.29 -7.54 -21.19
CA PHE A 394 12.31 -7.76 -22.22
C PHE A 394 13.28 -8.87 -21.80
N ASP A 395 13.50 -9.81 -22.71
CA ASP A 395 14.54 -10.81 -22.55
C ASP A 395 15.88 -10.26 -23.10
N GLY A 396 16.45 -9.36 -22.29
CA GLY A 396 17.74 -8.74 -22.56
C GLY A 396 17.68 -7.38 -23.30
N ASP A 397 18.83 -6.72 -23.37
CA ASP A 397 18.96 -5.37 -23.92
C ASP A 397 18.63 -5.27 -25.41
N GLN A 398 18.92 -6.33 -26.19
CA GLN A 398 18.63 -6.34 -27.62
C GLN A 398 17.12 -6.27 -27.89
N ALA A 399 16.30 -7.01 -27.14
CA ALA A 399 14.85 -6.97 -27.25
C ALA A 399 14.32 -5.59 -26.86
N ARG A 400 14.83 -5.01 -25.77
CA ARG A 400 14.49 -3.65 -25.31
C ARG A 400 14.79 -2.58 -26.37
N LEU A 401 15.99 -2.63 -26.99
CA LEU A 401 16.39 -1.67 -28.02
C LEU A 401 15.56 -1.83 -29.29
N SER A 402 15.25 -3.06 -29.69
CA SER A 402 14.39 -3.33 -30.84
C SER A 402 12.99 -2.80 -30.65
N TYR A 403 12.39 -3.02 -29.45
CA TYR A 403 11.09 -2.48 -29.08
C TYR A 403 11.09 -0.94 -29.09
N ALA A 404 12.08 -0.31 -28.46
CA ALA A 404 12.20 1.15 -28.42
C ALA A 404 12.28 1.75 -29.82
N LYS A 405 13.02 1.11 -30.74
CA LYS A 405 13.09 1.51 -32.15
C LYS A 405 11.74 1.39 -32.84
N SER A 406 11.00 0.30 -32.61
CA SER A 406 9.67 0.10 -33.22
C SER A 406 8.65 1.10 -32.71
N VAL A 407 8.70 1.45 -31.40
CA VAL A 407 7.85 2.50 -30.82
C VAL A 407 8.18 3.86 -31.43
N ALA A 408 9.47 4.21 -31.55
CA ALA A 408 9.90 5.47 -32.16
C ALA A 408 9.46 5.59 -33.64
N ASP A 409 9.56 4.49 -34.41
CA ASP A 409 9.09 4.42 -35.80
C ASP A 409 7.56 4.63 -35.87
N LEU A 410 6.80 3.96 -35.02
CA LEU A 410 5.34 4.14 -34.94
C LEU A 410 4.96 5.59 -34.58
N GLU A 411 5.63 6.21 -33.61
CA GLU A 411 5.43 7.60 -33.24
C GLU A 411 5.76 8.55 -34.38
N GLN A 412 6.88 8.31 -35.08
CA GLN A 412 7.24 9.10 -36.25
C GLN A 412 6.15 9.01 -37.33
N ARG A 413 5.64 7.81 -37.64
CA ARG A 413 4.53 7.62 -38.59
C ARG A 413 3.27 8.34 -38.16
N ARG A 414 2.90 8.32 -36.86
CA ARG A 414 1.77 9.06 -36.28
C ARG A 414 1.95 10.57 -36.43
N ASN A 415 3.14 11.09 -36.14
CA ASN A 415 3.45 12.51 -36.25
C ASN A 415 3.35 12.99 -37.72
N VAL A 416 3.87 12.23 -38.67
CA VAL A 416 3.75 12.51 -40.09
C VAL A 416 2.28 12.48 -40.55
N ALA A 417 1.53 11.48 -40.12
CA ALA A 417 0.09 11.37 -40.45
C ALA A 417 -0.72 12.52 -39.84
N GLN A 418 -0.43 12.92 -38.60
CA GLN A 418 -1.06 14.07 -37.96
C GLN A 418 -0.72 15.38 -38.68
N ALA A 419 0.55 15.58 -39.05
CA ALA A 419 0.97 16.78 -39.79
C ALA A 419 0.26 16.90 -41.16
N ASN A 420 0.06 15.76 -41.85
CA ASN A 420 -0.68 15.74 -43.11
C ASN A 420 -2.15 16.14 -42.95
N VAL A 421 -2.83 15.68 -41.89
CA VAL A 421 -4.19 16.07 -41.56
C VAL A 421 -4.24 17.57 -41.24
N THR A 422 -3.37 18.03 -40.35
CA THR A 422 -3.29 19.43 -39.89
C THR A 422 -3.01 20.38 -41.06
N ALA A 423 -2.17 20.01 -42.03
CA ALA A 423 -1.90 20.82 -43.20
C ALA A 423 -3.17 21.06 -44.06
N ILE A 424 -3.96 19.99 -44.29
CA ILE A 424 -5.21 20.11 -45.06
C ILE A 424 -6.26 20.90 -44.28
N GLU A 425 -6.36 20.71 -42.96
CA GLU A 425 -7.25 21.47 -42.07
C GLU A 425 -6.89 22.98 -42.08
N SER A 426 -5.62 23.30 -42.10
CA SER A 426 -5.11 24.67 -42.18
C SER A 426 -5.46 25.31 -43.54
N ASP A 427 -5.27 24.58 -44.65
CA ASP A 427 -5.64 25.02 -45.99
C ASP A 427 -7.16 25.29 -46.10
N PHE A 428 -7.98 24.37 -45.55
CA PHE A 428 -9.42 24.56 -45.49
C PHE A 428 -9.78 25.78 -44.67
N SER A 429 -9.20 25.93 -43.47
CA SER A 429 -9.49 27.06 -42.59
C SER A 429 -9.15 28.40 -43.24
N LEU A 430 -8.05 28.46 -43.97
CA LEU A 430 -7.66 29.66 -44.73
C LEU A 430 -8.68 30.00 -45.83
N GLN A 431 -9.06 29.01 -46.63
CA GLN A 431 -10.03 29.20 -47.73
C GLN A 431 -11.43 29.53 -47.19
N TRP A 432 -11.84 28.83 -46.10
CA TRP A 432 -13.12 29.13 -45.41
C TRP A 432 -13.19 30.55 -44.89
N LYS A 433 -12.09 31.09 -44.33
CA LYS A 433 -12.01 32.48 -43.87
C LYS A 433 -12.10 33.49 -45.01
N LEU A 434 -11.50 33.15 -46.14
CA LEU A 434 -11.60 34.03 -47.35
C LEU A 434 -13.01 34.08 -47.90
N GLU A 435 -13.78 32.98 -47.84
CA GLU A 435 -15.18 32.97 -48.30
C GLU A 435 -16.16 33.50 -47.22
N ASN A 436 -15.74 33.50 -45.94
CA ASN A 436 -16.57 33.92 -44.81
C ASN A 436 -15.79 34.89 -43.91
N PRO A 437 -15.53 36.10 -44.39
CA PRO A 437 -14.65 37.08 -43.74
C PRO A 437 -15.11 37.53 -42.34
N ASP A 438 -16.39 37.31 -41.97
CA ASP A 438 -16.94 37.74 -40.69
C ASP A 438 -16.87 36.69 -39.57
N VAL A 439 -16.31 35.51 -39.83
CA VAL A 439 -16.37 34.38 -38.88
C VAL A 439 -15.32 34.46 -37.78
N ASP A 440 -14.24 35.24 -37.97
CA ASP A 440 -13.15 35.36 -36.96
C ASP A 440 -12.41 36.71 -37.00
N ALA A 441 -13.14 37.83 -37.04
CA ALA A 441 -12.51 39.03 -36.54
C ALA A 441 -12.44 38.89 -34.99
N ALA A 442 -11.32 38.34 -34.45
CA ALA A 442 -10.89 38.70 -33.11
C ALA A 442 -10.72 40.23 -33.12
N GLY A 443 -11.82 40.91 -32.94
CA GLY A 443 -11.92 42.35 -33.16
C GLY A 443 -11.36 43.05 -31.95
N ASN A 444 -10.82 44.20 -32.16
CA ASN A 444 -10.64 45.28 -31.22
C ASN A 444 -11.99 45.72 -30.60
N ASP A 445 -12.78 44.76 -30.08
CA ASP A 445 -14.11 45.07 -29.51
C ASP A 445 -13.98 45.64 -28.10
N LEU A 446 -12.83 45.47 -27.44
CA LEU A 446 -12.48 46.10 -26.18
C LEU A 446 -11.50 47.25 -26.37
N ASP A 447 -11.47 48.19 -25.42
CA ASP A 447 -10.67 49.41 -25.48
C ASP A 447 -10.28 49.84 -24.05
N ASP A 448 -9.08 50.42 -23.90
CA ASP A 448 -8.52 50.87 -22.59
C ASP A 448 -8.58 49.79 -21.52
N LEU A 449 -8.35 48.51 -21.88
CA LEU A 449 -8.48 47.40 -20.98
C LEU A 449 -7.29 47.32 -20.01
N ARG A 450 -7.60 47.36 -18.74
CA ARG A 450 -6.64 47.27 -17.62
C ARG A 450 -6.97 46.10 -16.74
N TYR A 451 -5.95 45.56 -16.03
CA TYR A 451 -6.12 44.53 -15.06
C TYR A 451 -5.60 44.94 -13.69
N ARG A 452 -6.19 44.34 -12.64
CA ARG A 452 -5.67 44.28 -11.28
C ARG A 452 -5.56 42.80 -10.90
N TYR A 453 -4.37 42.39 -10.46
CA TYR A 453 -4.07 41.02 -10.08
C TYR A 453 -4.00 40.91 -8.57
N TYR A 454 -4.59 39.81 -8.03
CA TYR A 454 -4.68 39.53 -6.62
C TYR A 454 -4.17 38.11 -6.34
N ARG A 455 -3.58 37.91 -5.17
CA ARG A 455 -3.04 36.63 -4.75
C ARG A 455 -3.64 36.25 -3.42
N ASP A 456 -4.58 35.31 -3.45
CA ASP A 456 -5.19 34.69 -2.28
C ASP A 456 -5.97 33.44 -2.70
N SER A 457 -6.49 32.67 -1.72
CA SER A 457 -7.31 31.49 -1.95
C SER A 457 -8.76 31.79 -1.60
N TRP A 458 -9.64 31.70 -2.59
CA TRP A 458 -11.06 31.93 -2.43
C TRP A 458 -11.87 30.68 -2.83
N LYS A 459 -13.07 30.54 -2.24
CA LYS A 459 -14.08 29.55 -2.63
C LYS A 459 -15.27 30.17 -3.35
N SER A 460 -15.35 31.47 -3.37
CA SER A 460 -16.33 32.30 -4.07
C SER A 460 -15.71 33.66 -4.37
N LEU A 461 -16.30 34.41 -5.28
CA LEU A 461 -15.83 35.74 -5.70
C LEU A 461 -15.71 36.69 -4.49
N PRO A 462 -14.52 37.18 -4.18
CA PRO A 462 -14.35 38.14 -3.09
C PRO A 462 -14.88 39.55 -3.52
N VAL A 463 -14.97 40.44 -2.55
CA VAL A 463 -15.18 41.86 -2.86
C VAL A 463 -13.81 42.46 -3.22
N PHE A 464 -13.42 42.33 -4.49
CA PHE A 464 -12.08 42.73 -4.95
C PHE A 464 -11.72 44.19 -4.65
N ASP A 465 -12.72 45.10 -4.62
CA ASP A 465 -12.48 46.53 -4.36
C ASP A 465 -12.04 46.80 -2.88
N GLU A 466 -12.25 45.86 -1.98
CA GLU A 466 -11.74 45.93 -0.60
C GLU A 466 -10.37 45.33 -0.45
N LEU A 467 -9.82 44.67 -1.49
CA LEU A 467 -8.54 44.01 -1.50
C LEU A 467 -7.45 44.90 -2.12
N LYS A 468 -6.22 44.72 -1.64
CA LYS A 468 -5.06 45.39 -2.24
C LYS A 468 -4.49 44.52 -3.37
N PRO A 469 -4.44 45.03 -4.64
CA PRO A 469 -3.83 44.26 -5.72
C PRO A 469 -2.33 44.10 -5.54
N GLU A 470 -1.81 42.91 -5.92
CA GLU A 470 -0.37 42.61 -5.96
C GLU A 470 0.29 43.32 -7.15
N SER A 471 -0.36 43.35 -8.28
CA SER A 471 0.07 44.06 -9.47
C SER A 471 -1.11 44.59 -10.28
N GLN A 472 -0.87 45.57 -11.14
CA GLN A 472 -1.84 46.09 -12.09
C GLN A 472 -1.13 46.60 -13.34
N GLY A 473 -1.86 46.67 -14.45
CA GLY A 473 -1.30 47.12 -15.73
C GLY A 473 -2.36 47.21 -16.83
N GLU A 474 -1.89 47.54 -18.03
CA GLU A 474 -2.70 47.55 -19.24
C GLU A 474 -2.58 46.21 -19.99
N LEU A 475 -3.59 45.81 -20.74
CA LEU A 475 -3.58 44.65 -21.62
C LEU A 475 -3.41 45.09 -23.07
N PRO A 476 -2.19 45.03 -23.64
CA PRO A 476 -1.94 45.53 -25.01
C PRO A 476 -2.79 44.84 -26.10
N GLY A 477 -3.19 43.59 -25.85
CA GLY A 477 -4.03 42.78 -26.74
C GLY A 477 -5.50 43.17 -26.72
N GLN A 478 -5.94 44.04 -25.80
CA GLN A 478 -7.34 44.46 -25.63
C GLN A 478 -8.30 43.25 -25.57
N LEU A 479 -7.90 42.20 -24.88
CA LEU A 479 -8.67 40.98 -24.58
C LEU A 479 -8.48 40.60 -23.11
N PHE A 480 -9.49 40.03 -22.49
CA PHE A 480 -9.34 39.46 -21.16
C PHE A 480 -8.31 38.33 -21.19
N ASP A 481 -7.20 38.52 -20.49
CA ASP A 481 -6.03 37.65 -20.55
C ASP A 481 -5.49 37.33 -19.14
N THR A 482 -5.31 36.09 -18.85
CA THR A 482 -4.72 35.60 -17.57
C THR A 482 -3.20 35.47 -17.63
N SER A 483 -2.54 35.75 -18.75
CA SER A 483 -1.09 35.66 -18.93
C SER A 483 -0.24 36.55 -17.98
N PRO A 484 -0.77 37.67 -17.40
CA PRO A 484 0.01 38.42 -16.40
C PRO A 484 0.36 37.65 -15.13
N THR A 485 -0.24 36.48 -14.86
CA THR A 485 0.16 35.60 -13.78
C THR A 485 1.02 34.43 -14.27
N THR A 486 2.02 34.05 -13.47
CA THR A 486 2.82 32.84 -13.65
C THR A 486 2.31 31.67 -12.80
N ARG A 487 1.22 31.87 -12.04
CA ARG A 487 0.66 30.85 -11.14
C ARG A 487 -0.48 30.11 -11.81
N ASP A 488 -0.60 28.82 -11.43
CA ASP A 488 -1.69 27.97 -11.91
C ASP A 488 -2.91 27.95 -10.94
N THR A 489 -2.73 28.36 -9.69
CA THR A 489 -3.75 28.30 -8.63
C THR A 489 -3.67 29.47 -7.65
N ASN A 490 -4.79 29.74 -6.94
CA ASN A 490 -4.87 30.71 -5.84
C ASN A 490 -4.54 32.15 -6.28
N TYR A 491 -5.29 32.66 -7.25
CA TYR A 491 -5.17 34.03 -7.76
C TYR A 491 -6.52 34.55 -8.28
N GLY A 492 -6.60 35.88 -8.46
CA GLY A 492 -7.76 36.52 -9.06
C GLY A 492 -7.39 37.73 -9.91
N PHE A 493 -8.28 38.08 -10.80
CA PHE A 493 -8.17 39.25 -11.65
C PHE A 493 -9.45 40.08 -11.63
N VAL A 494 -9.28 41.38 -11.69
CA VAL A 494 -10.32 42.35 -12.10
C VAL A 494 -9.86 43.02 -13.35
N TYR A 495 -10.67 42.95 -14.39
CA TYR A 495 -10.45 43.66 -15.66
C TYR A 495 -11.47 44.77 -15.78
N GLU A 496 -11.02 45.94 -16.22
CA GLU A 496 -11.86 47.12 -16.44
C GLU A 496 -11.46 47.81 -17.74
N GLY A 497 -12.43 48.21 -18.52
CA GLY A 497 -12.23 48.88 -19.81
C GLY A 497 -13.55 49.21 -20.46
N PHE A 498 -13.56 49.32 -21.77
CA PHE A 498 -14.76 49.66 -22.55
C PHE A 498 -15.00 48.64 -23.66
N LEU A 499 -16.27 48.27 -23.83
CA LEU A 499 -16.76 47.51 -24.98
C LEU A 499 -17.19 48.49 -26.08
N LYS A 500 -16.68 48.30 -27.29
CA LYS A 500 -17.08 49.11 -28.47
C LYS A 500 -18.31 48.47 -29.11
N VAL A 501 -19.46 49.05 -28.88
CA VAL A 501 -20.74 48.58 -29.41
C VAL A 501 -20.93 49.22 -30.79
N PRO A 502 -21.04 48.42 -31.88
CA PRO A 502 -21.06 48.98 -33.25
C PRO A 502 -22.37 49.67 -33.59
N GLU A 503 -23.52 49.19 -33.15
CA GLU A 503 -24.83 49.74 -33.43
C GLU A 503 -25.82 49.49 -32.29
N ASP A 504 -26.94 50.18 -32.27
CA ASP A 504 -27.98 49.94 -31.27
C ASP A 504 -28.66 48.57 -31.50
N GLY A 505 -28.80 47.79 -30.46
CA GLY A 505 -29.43 46.48 -30.61
C GLY A 505 -29.32 45.56 -29.42
N GLU A 506 -29.77 44.30 -29.58
CA GLU A 506 -29.63 43.23 -28.59
C GLU A 506 -28.34 42.47 -28.79
N TYR A 507 -27.60 42.30 -27.71
CA TYR A 507 -26.34 41.58 -27.67
C TYR A 507 -26.42 40.44 -26.68
N GLU A 508 -25.99 39.22 -27.09
CA GLU A 508 -25.86 38.05 -26.23
C GLU A 508 -24.42 37.86 -25.80
N PHE A 509 -24.21 37.82 -24.52
CA PHE A 509 -22.90 37.50 -23.88
C PHE A 509 -22.85 36.08 -23.40
N SER A 510 -21.66 35.47 -23.42
CA SER A 510 -21.39 34.14 -22.88
C SER A 510 -20.15 34.21 -22.03
N LEU A 511 -20.20 33.60 -20.84
CA LEU A 511 -19.14 33.53 -19.87
C LEU A 511 -18.97 32.07 -19.40
N ASP A 512 -17.76 31.55 -19.51
CA ASP A 512 -17.36 30.25 -19.00
C ASP A 512 -16.00 30.39 -18.33
N SER A 513 -15.80 29.74 -17.20
CA SER A 513 -14.55 29.84 -16.44
C SER A 513 -14.29 28.58 -15.62
N ASP A 514 -13.03 28.37 -15.30
CA ASP A 514 -12.52 27.54 -14.25
C ASP A 514 -11.87 28.49 -13.24
N ASP A 515 -12.33 28.69 -12.16
CA ASP A 515 -13.39 28.72 -11.23
C ASP A 515 -14.34 29.95 -11.41
N GLY A 516 -14.56 30.72 -10.33
CA GLY A 516 -15.60 31.73 -10.30
C GLY A 516 -15.32 32.98 -11.13
N SER A 517 -16.36 33.44 -11.83
CA SER A 517 -16.30 34.67 -12.65
C SER A 517 -17.61 35.44 -12.64
N ARG A 518 -17.52 36.75 -12.93
CA ARG A 518 -18.67 37.67 -12.98
C ARG A 518 -18.42 38.78 -13.98
N LEU A 519 -19.35 38.95 -14.90
CA LEU A 519 -19.29 39.99 -15.95
C LEU A 519 -20.31 41.10 -15.69
N LYS A 520 -19.82 42.33 -15.70
CA LYS A 520 -20.60 43.56 -15.58
C LYS A 520 -20.46 44.36 -16.87
N ILE A 521 -21.58 44.76 -17.48
CA ILE A 521 -21.63 45.66 -18.65
C ILE A 521 -22.42 46.92 -18.24
N ALA A 522 -21.89 48.08 -18.54
CA ALA A 522 -22.34 49.35 -17.99
C ALA A 522 -22.37 49.25 -16.43
N ASP A 523 -23.49 49.45 -15.81
CA ASP A 523 -23.62 49.35 -14.35
C ASP A 523 -24.34 48.08 -13.87
N GLN A 524 -24.58 47.11 -14.77
CA GLN A 524 -25.34 45.91 -14.46
C GLN A 524 -24.48 44.65 -14.52
N PHE A 525 -24.55 43.81 -13.48
CA PHE A 525 -24.03 42.44 -13.56
C PHE A 525 -24.96 41.61 -14.43
N ILE A 526 -24.46 41.15 -15.58
CA ILE A 526 -25.24 40.41 -16.56
C ILE A 526 -25.03 38.92 -16.51
N LEU A 527 -23.84 38.46 -16.07
CA LEU A 527 -23.49 37.06 -15.94
C LEU A 527 -22.68 36.84 -14.64
N GLN A 528 -23.00 35.78 -13.94
CA GLN A 528 -22.25 35.32 -12.80
C GLN A 528 -22.18 33.80 -12.83
N HIS A 529 -20.98 33.27 -12.67
CA HIS A 529 -20.69 31.87 -12.55
C HIS A 529 -19.69 31.75 -11.38
N ASP A 530 -20.21 31.69 -10.14
CA ASP A 530 -19.42 31.76 -8.91
C ASP A 530 -19.22 30.39 -8.29
N GLY A 531 -18.15 30.22 -7.49
CA GLY A 531 -17.80 29.00 -6.80
C GLY A 531 -16.63 28.27 -7.45
N ILE A 532 -16.29 27.10 -6.91
CA ILE A 532 -15.26 26.21 -7.44
C ILE A 532 -15.91 25.25 -8.44
N HIS A 533 -15.54 25.35 -9.70
CA HIS A 533 -16.06 24.53 -10.81
C HIS A 533 -15.10 24.54 -12.00
N GLY A 534 -15.21 23.56 -12.90
CA GLY A 534 -14.46 23.54 -14.16
C GLY A 534 -15.19 24.23 -15.31
N GLU A 535 -14.46 24.51 -16.38
CA GLU A 535 -15.03 24.95 -17.67
C GLU A 535 -15.94 23.89 -18.30
N GLY A 536 -16.85 24.33 -19.18
CA GLY A 536 -17.74 23.51 -20.02
C GLY A 536 -19.22 23.71 -19.74
N SER A 537 -19.57 24.69 -18.92
CA SER A 537 -20.95 25.05 -18.60
C SER A 537 -21.22 26.58 -18.80
N PRO A 538 -21.08 27.09 -20.03
CA PRO A 538 -21.18 28.54 -20.28
C PRO A 538 -22.54 29.09 -19.85
N LYS A 539 -22.50 30.22 -19.17
CA LYS A 539 -23.68 31.02 -18.85
C LYS A 539 -23.88 32.05 -19.94
N THR A 540 -25.13 32.29 -20.34
CA THR A 540 -25.48 33.28 -21.37
C THR A 540 -26.51 34.28 -20.86
N SER A 541 -26.41 35.52 -21.34
CA SER A 541 -27.38 36.60 -21.04
C SER A 541 -27.47 37.54 -22.22
N THR A 542 -28.65 38.09 -22.43
CA THR A 542 -28.93 39.10 -23.51
C THR A 542 -29.16 40.45 -22.90
N MET A 543 -28.64 41.50 -23.54
CA MET A 543 -28.75 42.87 -23.10
C MET A 543 -28.90 43.81 -24.30
N SER A 544 -29.78 44.80 -24.23
CA SER A 544 -29.90 45.89 -25.21
C SER A 544 -28.82 46.94 -24.93
N LEU A 545 -28.00 47.24 -25.93
CA LEU A 545 -26.93 48.24 -25.83
C LEU A 545 -27.12 49.32 -26.94
N LYS A 546 -26.64 50.51 -26.61
CA LYS A 546 -26.50 51.60 -27.59
C LYS A 546 -25.11 51.63 -28.18
N SER A 547 -24.98 52.04 -29.41
CA SER A 547 -23.71 52.22 -30.12
C SER A 547 -22.78 53.17 -29.35
N GLY A 548 -21.49 52.84 -29.34
CA GLY A 548 -20.47 53.63 -28.64
C GLY A 548 -19.65 52.84 -27.63
N ARG A 549 -18.96 53.55 -26.75
CA ARG A 549 -18.12 52.95 -25.67
C ARG A 549 -18.95 52.67 -24.43
N VAL A 550 -19.07 51.42 -24.05
CA VAL A 550 -19.82 50.96 -22.87
C VAL A 550 -18.84 50.41 -21.85
N PRO A 551 -18.85 50.84 -20.56
CA PRO A 551 -17.97 50.29 -19.54
C PRO A 551 -18.19 48.79 -19.38
N VAL A 552 -17.06 48.05 -19.27
CA VAL A 552 -17.05 46.61 -19.01
C VAL A 552 -16.14 46.31 -17.82
N ARG A 553 -16.60 45.44 -16.94
CA ARG A 553 -15.80 44.89 -15.84
C ARG A 553 -16.00 43.38 -15.77
N LEU A 554 -14.88 42.63 -15.71
CA LEU A 554 -14.87 41.19 -15.49
C LEU A 554 -14.08 40.92 -14.22
N GLU A 555 -14.66 40.13 -13.33
CA GLU A 555 -14.03 39.62 -12.13
C GLU A 555 -13.87 38.12 -12.27
N TYR A 556 -12.70 37.58 -11.85
CA TYR A 556 -12.35 36.18 -12.00
C TYR A 556 -11.45 35.76 -10.87
N PHE A 557 -11.64 34.53 -10.34
CA PHE A 557 -10.64 33.88 -9.47
C PHE A 557 -10.43 32.43 -9.88
N GLN A 558 -9.21 31.95 -9.60
CA GLN A 558 -8.75 30.59 -9.80
C GLN A 558 -8.32 30.01 -8.45
N ALA A 559 -8.94 28.88 -8.03
CA ALA A 559 -8.61 28.20 -6.78
C ALA A 559 -7.67 27.01 -7.01
N LEU A 560 -8.17 25.89 -7.56
CA LEU A 560 -7.47 24.61 -7.66
C LEU A 560 -7.74 23.98 -9.03
N PHE A 561 -6.72 23.31 -9.61
CA PHE A 561 -6.84 22.42 -10.78
C PHE A 561 -7.53 23.00 -12.03
N GLY A 562 -6.80 23.12 -13.08
CA GLY A 562 -7.26 23.71 -14.33
C GLY A 562 -7.00 25.20 -14.37
N ARG A 563 -7.29 25.82 -15.47
CA ARG A 563 -7.23 27.26 -15.66
C ARG A 563 -7.99 27.60 -16.94
N GLY A 564 -9.08 28.35 -16.83
CA GLY A 564 -9.86 28.72 -18.00
C GLY A 564 -10.70 29.97 -17.80
N LEU A 565 -10.75 30.83 -18.84
CA LEU A 565 -11.58 32.00 -18.89
C LEU A 565 -11.99 32.24 -20.34
N SER A 566 -13.27 32.06 -20.63
CA SER A 566 -13.85 32.29 -21.97
C SER A 566 -14.99 33.27 -21.88
N VAL A 567 -14.81 34.43 -22.55
CA VAL A 567 -15.82 35.46 -22.67
C VAL A 567 -16.04 35.73 -24.15
N SER A 568 -17.30 35.71 -24.58
CA SER A 568 -17.65 36.00 -25.96
C SER A 568 -18.99 36.72 -26.05
N TRP A 569 -19.23 37.40 -27.18
CA TRP A 569 -20.47 38.09 -27.45
C TRP A 569 -20.90 37.96 -28.91
N LYS A 570 -22.16 38.18 -29.20
CA LYS A 570 -22.71 38.29 -30.54
C LYS A 570 -23.77 39.38 -30.55
N GLY A 571 -24.02 40.00 -31.69
CA GLY A 571 -25.00 41.09 -31.82
C GLY A 571 -25.46 41.29 -33.26
N PRO A 572 -26.21 42.37 -33.50
CA PRO A 572 -26.62 42.70 -34.84
C PRO A 572 -25.41 42.84 -35.76
N GLY A 573 -25.51 42.28 -36.95
CA GLY A 573 -24.49 42.43 -38.00
C GLY A 573 -23.23 41.61 -37.86
N PHE A 574 -23.05 40.81 -36.72
CA PHE A 574 -21.91 39.93 -36.57
C PHE A 574 -22.23 38.64 -35.81
N SER A 575 -21.47 37.60 -36.14
CA SER A 575 -21.49 36.32 -35.41
C SER A 575 -20.73 36.42 -34.06
N ARG A 576 -20.71 35.35 -33.30
CA ARG A 576 -20.02 35.29 -31.97
C ARG A 576 -18.53 35.61 -32.12
N ARG A 577 -18.06 36.61 -31.34
CA ARG A 577 -16.67 37.05 -31.25
C ARG A 577 -16.12 36.81 -29.85
N SER A 578 -14.84 36.48 -29.72
CA SER A 578 -14.19 36.34 -28.44
C SER A 578 -13.76 37.69 -27.87
N LEU A 579 -13.98 37.89 -26.58
CA LEU A 579 -13.47 38.99 -25.77
C LEU A 579 -12.32 38.58 -24.86
N SER A 580 -11.98 37.28 -24.82
CA SER A 580 -10.89 36.76 -23.99
C SER A 580 -9.85 36.01 -24.82
N VAL A 581 -8.60 36.08 -24.38
CA VAL A 581 -7.55 35.16 -24.81
C VAL A 581 -7.76 33.86 -24.04
N THR A 582 -7.99 32.78 -24.73
CA THR A 582 -8.08 31.47 -24.11
C THR A 582 -6.67 31.02 -23.66
N ALA A 583 -6.28 31.40 -22.47
CA ALA A 583 -5.07 30.89 -21.84
C ALA A 583 -5.40 29.53 -21.15
N GLY A 584 -5.43 28.47 -21.92
CA GLY A 584 -5.55 27.12 -21.34
C GLY A 584 -4.21 26.46 -21.22
N ASN A 585 -3.96 25.78 -20.10
CA ASN A 585 -3.03 24.63 -20.02
C ASN A 585 -3.49 23.48 -20.92
N GLY A 586 -4.35 23.76 -21.85
CA GLY A 586 -4.98 22.86 -22.78
C GLY A 586 -4.62 23.14 -24.21
N GLY A 587 -3.34 23.32 -24.52
CA GLY A 587 -2.92 23.28 -25.93
C GLY A 587 -3.51 22.06 -26.63
N GLU A 588 -3.62 20.94 -25.94
CA GLU A 588 -4.28 19.73 -26.44
C GLU A 588 -5.83 19.79 -26.43
N LYS A 589 -6.47 20.41 -25.42
CA LYS A 589 -7.96 20.48 -25.36
C LYS A 589 -8.51 21.51 -26.33
N LYS A 590 -7.88 22.68 -26.48
CA LYS A 590 -8.30 23.71 -27.47
C LYS A 590 -8.08 23.20 -28.88
N SER A 591 -6.89 22.59 -29.13
CA SER A 591 -6.59 21.90 -30.39
C SER A 591 -7.66 20.85 -30.73
N ARG A 592 -8.12 20.05 -29.74
CA ARG A 592 -9.16 19.04 -29.98
C ARG A 592 -10.55 19.62 -30.34
N HIS A 593 -10.98 20.72 -29.69
CA HIS A 593 -12.25 21.35 -30.00
C HIS A 593 -12.21 22.06 -31.35
N ASP A 594 -11.12 22.77 -31.64
CA ASP A 594 -10.90 23.40 -32.92
C ASP A 594 -10.79 22.36 -34.05
N HIS A 595 -10.03 21.29 -33.86
CA HIS A 595 -9.93 20.19 -34.82
C HIS A 595 -11.27 19.49 -35.06
N LYS A 596 -12.07 19.26 -34.00
CA LYS A 596 -13.40 18.66 -34.18
C LYS A 596 -14.34 19.54 -34.98
N ALA A 597 -14.39 20.82 -34.65
CA ALA A 597 -15.21 21.82 -35.39
C ALA A 597 -14.76 21.98 -36.84
N ILE A 598 -13.44 22.02 -37.08
CA ILE A 598 -12.85 22.04 -38.42
C ILE A 598 -13.18 20.75 -39.17
N ALA A 599 -13.02 19.58 -38.54
CA ALA A 599 -13.34 18.29 -39.16
C ALA A 599 -14.84 18.21 -39.56
N GLU A 600 -15.75 18.67 -38.70
CA GLU A 600 -17.19 18.74 -39.00
C GLU A 600 -17.48 19.72 -40.15
N ALA A 601 -16.80 20.86 -40.18
CA ALA A 601 -16.92 21.85 -41.29
C ALA A 601 -16.40 21.28 -42.61
N ILE A 602 -15.27 20.55 -42.57
CA ILE A 602 -14.72 19.85 -43.76
C ILE A 602 -15.67 18.77 -44.23
N GLN A 603 -16.30 18.01 -43.35
CA GLN A 603 -17.28 16.99 -43.74
C GLN A 603 -18.47 17.58 -44.50
N LYS A 604 -18.89 18.81 -44.15
CA LYS A 604 -20.02 19.51 -44.76
C LYS A 604 -19.67 20.28 -46.04
N ASN A 605 -18.51 20.86 -46.09
CA ASN A 605 -18.12 21.83 -47.13
C ASN A 605 -16.78 21.49 -47.81
N GLY A 606 -16.09 20.41 -47.42
CA GLY A 606 -14.72 20.12 -47.84
C GLY A 606 -14.57 19.92 -49.33
N GLU A 607 -15.47 19.17 -49.98
CA GLU A 607 -15.44 18.94 -51.42
C GLU A 607 -15.61 20.28 -52.20
N ARG A 608 -16.48 21.17 -51.71
CA ARG A 608 -16.70 22.47 -52.33
C ARG A 608 -15.49 23.42 -52.18
N ILE A 609 -14.86 23.45 -50.99
CA ILE A 609 -13.80 24.41 -50.66
C ILE A 609 -12.43 23.92 -51.07
N LEU A 610 -12.09 22.69 -50.72
CA LEU A 610 -10.78 22.10 -51.03
C LEU A 610 -10.70 21.48 -52.43
N GLY A 611 -11.86 21.29 -53.10
CA GLY A 611 -11.98 20.48 -54.30
C GLY A 611 -11.96 18.97 -54.01
N LYS A 612 -12.47 18.18 -54.93
CA LYS A 612 -12.69 16.73 -54.78
C LYS A 612 -11.40 15.97 -54.41
N GLU A 613 -10.29 16.26 -55.07
CA GLU A 613 -9.02 15.58 -54.87
C GLU A 613 -8.46 15.79 -53.45
N ASN A 614 -8.46 17.02 -52.96
CA ASN A 614 -7.96 17.32 -51.60
C ASN A 614 -8.90 16.81 -50.51
N PHE A 615 -10.23 16.80 -50.78
CA PHE A 615 -11.20 16.20 -49.84
C PHE A 615 -11.04 14.70 -49.75
N GLU A 616 -10.82 13.98 -50.83
CA GLU A 616 -10.50 12.54 -50.83
C GLU A 616 -9.18 12.30 -50.11
N ARG A 617 -8.14 13.12 -50.32
CA ARG A 617 -6.87 13.05 -49.63
C ARG A 617 -7.04 13.28 -48.12
N TYR A 618 -7.86 14.23 -47.69
CA TYR A 618 -8.20 14.45 -46.28
C TYR A 618 -8.81 13.20 -45.64
N THR A 619 -9.87 12.68 -46.24
CA THR A 619 -10.58 11.51 -45.77
C THR A 619 -9.65 10.29 -45.62
N LYS A 620 -8.78 10.08 -46.58
CA LYS A 620 -7.76 9.00 -46.52
C LYS A 620 -6.71 9.25 -45.42
N SER A 621 -6.29 10.52 -45.24
CA SER A 621 -5.32 10.88 -44.21
C SER A 621 -5.87 10.71 -42.80
N VAL A 622 -7.13 11.10 -42.56
CA VAL A 622 -7.82 10.89 -41.26
C VAL A 622 -7.95 9.41 -40.98
N LYS A 623 -8.40 8.60 -41.94
CA LYS A 623 -8.53 7.15 -41.78
C LYS A 623 -7.18 6.48 -41.48
N ASN A 624 -6.10 6.92 -42.15
CA ASN A 624 -4.76 6.42 -41.88
C ASN A 624 -4.29 6.79 -40.49
N LEU A 625 -4.52 8.03 -40.04
CA LEU A 625 -4.17 8.48 -38.69
C LEU A 625 -4.93 7.69 -37.61
N GLU A 626 -6.23 7.44 -37.81
CA GLU A 626 -7.04 6.62 -36.90
C GLU A 626 -6.50 5.16 -36.83
N SER A 627 -6.15 4.58 -37.97
CA SER A 627 -5.54 3.25 -38.02
C SER A 627 -4.23 3.21 -37.24
N LEU A 628 -3.34 4.20 -37.45
CA LEU A 628 -2.07 4.32 -36.74
C LEU A 628 -2.24 4.56 -35.23
N LYS A 629 -3.30 5.27 -34.81
CA LYS A 629 -3.63 5.46 -33.37
C LYS A 629 -4.01 4.15 -32.69
N GLN A 630 -4.60 3.21 -33.43
CA GLN A 630 -4.98 1.89 -32.92
C GLN A 630 -3.83 0.86 -33.03
N GLU A 631 -2.81 1.14 -33.84
CA GLU A 631 -1.65 0.28 -33.97
C GLU A 631 -0.79 0.33 -32.70
N HIS A 632 -0.45 -0.82 -32.14
CA HIS A 632 0.44 -0.96 -31.00
C HIS A 632 1.59 -1.88 -31.34
N VAL A 633 2.78 -1.57 -30.84
CA VAL A 633 3.92 -2.47 -30.92
C VAL A 633 3.67 -3.59 -29.91
N PRO A 634 3.55 -4.86 -30.35
CA PRO A 634 3.29 -5.97 -29.43
C PRO A 634 4.47 -6.15 -28.49
N VAL A 635 4.16 -6.27 -27.21
CA VAL A 635 5.13 -6.57 -26.15
C VAL A 635 4.40 -7.19 -24.97
N ASP A 636 5.04 -8.09 -24.28
CA ASP A 636 4.56 -8.63 -23.04
C ASP A 636 4.60 -7.56 -21.93
N MET A 637 3.50 -7.41 -21.21
CA MET A 637 3.35 -6.45 -20.13
C MET A 637 3.21 -7.17 -18.79
N ALA A 638 3.72 -6.59 -17.71
CA ALA A 638 3.48 -7.07 -16.35
C ALA A 638 3.26 -5.92 -15.38
N LEU A 639 2.51 -6.20 -14.30
CA LEU A 639 2.45 -5.34 -13.13
C LEU A 639 3.79 -5.40 -12.42
N VAL A 640 4.49 -4.27 -12.32
CA VAL A 640 5.81 -4.19 -11.71
C VAL A 640 5.93 -2.97 -10.81
N ILE A 641 6.99 -2.93 -10.02
CA ILE A 641 7.36 -1.75 -9.26
C ILE A 641 8.44 -0.95 -10.00
N SER A 642 8.48 0.35 -9.72
CA SER A 642 9.60 1.22 -10.07
C SER A 642 9.87 2.22 -8.97
N GLU A 643 11.09 2.72 -8.90
CA GLU A 643 11.47 3.82 -8.02
C GLU A 643 11.52 5.15 -8.77
N HIS A 644 11.37 6.25 -8.02
CA HIS A 644 11.49 7.61 -8.57
C HIS A 644 12.91 8.01 -8.94
N GLY A 645 13.90 7.19 -8.58
CA GLY A 645 15.32 7.40 -8.86
C GLY A 645 16.22 6.93 -7.73
N PRO A 646 17.53 7.20 -7.79
CA PRO A 646 18.50 6.69 -6.82
C PRO A 646 18.44 7.41 -5.46
N GLN A 647 17.80 8.56 -5.38
CA GLN A 647 17.71 9.35 -4.15
C GLN A 647 16.28 9.24 -3.58
N PRO A 648 16.09 8.46 -2.51
CA PRO A 648 14.80 8.33 -1.87
C PRO A 648 14.42 9.60 -1.09
N PRO A 649 13.13 9.93 -0.99
CA PRO A 649 12.66 11.03 -0.17
C PRO A 649 12.91 10.76 1.32
N ASP A 650 13.04 11.84 2.10
CA ASP A 650 13.11 11.75 3.55
C ASP A 650 11.85 11.13 4.14
N THR A 651 12.02 10.31 5.17
CA THR A 651 10.92 9.67 5.89
C THR A 651 10.84 10.21 7.30
N PHE A 652 9.63 10.46 7.79
CA PHE A 652 9.38 11.06 9.10
C PHE A 652 8.42 10.20 9.91
N VAL A 653 8.56 10.21 11.22
CA VAL A 653 7.54 9.71 12.13
C VAL A 653 6.35 10.66 12.07
N PHE A 654 5.13 10.13 11.99
CA PHE A 654 3.91 10.95 11.95
C PHE A 654 3.18 10.92 13.28
N TYR A 655 2.74 12.10 13.73
CA TYR A 655 1.89 12.18 14.91
C TYR A 655 0.57 11.42 14.68
N ARG A 656 0.34 10.37 15.48
CA ARG A 656 -0.83 9.49 15.36
C ARG A 656 -1.08 8.97 13.93
N GLY A 657 -0.02 8.73 13.18
CA GLY A 657 -0.11 8.19 11.82
C GLY A 657 -0.57 9.20 10.75
N ASN A 658 -0.72 10.48 11.08
CA ASN A 658 -1.19 11.50 10.15
C ASN A 658 -0.02 12.05 9.31
N PRO A 659 0.01 11.84 7.99
CA PRO A 659 1.10 12.29 7.11
C PRO A 659 1.22 13.82 7.00
N GLN A 660 0.18 14.57 7.37
CA GLN A 660 0.22 16.03 7.43
C GLN A 660 0.86 16.57 8.72
N SER A 661 1.25 15.70 9.65
CA SER A 661 1.86 16.08 10.92
C SER A 661 3.19 15.35 11.16
N PRO A 662 4.22 15.63 10.32
CA PRO A 662 5.54 15.01 10.45
C PRO A 662 6.26 15.48 11.72
N ARG A 663 7.03 14.57 12.32
CA ARG A 663 7.92 14.76 13.49
C ARG A 663 9.36 14.48 13.10
N ASP A 664 10.05 13.64 13.87
CA ASP A 664 11.46 13.32 13.70
C ASP A 664 11.71 12.57 12.39
N LYS A 665 12.78 12.94 11.69
CA LYS A 665 13.27 12.20 10.54
C LYS A 665 13.80 10.85 10.98
N VAL A 666 13.58 9.82 10.17
CA VAL A 666 14.13 8.47 10.37
C VAL A 666 14.88 8.00 9.13
N GLU A 667 15.87 7.17 9.39
CA GLU A 667 16.62 6.45 8.35
C GLU A 667 16.19 4.98 8.31
N PRO A 668 16.47 4.25 7.21
CA PRO A 668 16.19 2.82 7.12
C PRO A 668 16.84 2.05 8.26
N ALA A 669 16.06 1.29 8.99
CA ALA A 669 16.54 0.39 10.03
C ALA A 669 15.61 -0.80 10.19
N PHE A 670 16.16 -1.91 10.69
CA PHE A 670 15.40 -3.11 11.03
C PHE A 670 14.78 -2.97 12.44
N PRO A 671 13.77 -3.77 12.80
CA PRO A 671 13.14 -3.68 14.11
C PRO A 671 14.18 -3.75 15.25
N SER A 672 14.16 -2.75 16.13
CA SER A 672 15.18 -2.55 17.17
C SER A 672 15.30 -3.73 18.14
N ILE A 673 14.19 -4.46 18.38
CA ILE A 673 14.19 -5.66 19.22
C ILE A 673 15.11 -6.77 18.70
N LEU A 674 15.35 -6.83 17.39
CA LEU A 674 16.20 -7.84 16.76
C LEU A 674 17.69 -7.50 16.87
N LYS A 675 18.03 -6.30 17.32
CA LYS A 675 19.42 -5.83 17.52
C LYS A 675 20.30 -6.05 16.27
N ALA A 676 19.68 -6.05 15.09
CA ALA A 676 20.37 -6.19 13.83
C ALA A 676 21.25 -4.94 13.55
N PRO A 677 22.40 -5.12 12.88
CA PRO A 677 23.19 -3.97 12.45
C PRO A 677 22.36 -3.06 11.52
N LEU A 678 22.71 -1.78 11.47
CA LEU A 678 22.09 -0.88 10.50
C LEU A 678 22.38 -1.38 9.08
N PRO A 679 21.47 -1.12 8.12
CA PRO A 679 21.72 -1.44 6.73
C PRO A 679 23.04 -0.87 6.24
N ASP A 680 23.85 -1.67 5.55
CA ASP A 680 25.08 -1.20 4.95
C ASP A 680 24.78 -0.06 3.97
N PRO A 681 25.60 0.99 3.94
CA PRO A 681 25.48 2.02 2.91
C PRO A 681 25.59 1.38 1.52
N ILE A 682 24.67 1.72 0.62
CA ILE A 682 24.76 1.25 -0.76
C ILE A 682 25.94 1.98 -1.40
N PRO A 683 26.98 1.25 -1.86
CA PRO A 683 28.09 1.92 -2.53
C PRO A 683 27.54 2.60 -3.79
N ALA A 684 27.78 3.90 -3.91
CA ALA A 684 27.58 4.58 -5.18
C ALA A 684 28.41 3.81 -6.23
N SER A 685 27.76 3.32 -7.27
CA SER A 685 28.46 2.58 -8.33
C SER A 685 29.35 3.57 -9.09
N GLU A 686 30.61 3.71 -8.67
CA GLU A 686 31.60 4.57 -9.31
C GLU A 686 31.97 4.09 -10.73
N ASN A 687 31.60 2.87 -11.09
CA ASN A 687 31.99 2.22 -12.36
C ASN A 687 30.81 1.82 -13.27
N ALA A 688 29.58 2.23 -12.98
CA ALA A 688 28.48 1.92 -13.86
C ALA A 688 28.43 2.91 -15.03
N ALA A 689 28.42 2.39 -16.24
CA ALA A 689 28.25 3.18 -17.47
C ALA A 689 26.90 3.95 -17.50
N GLU A 690 25.95 3.57 -16.66
CA GLU A 690 24.70 4.31 -16.38
C GLU A 690 24.53 4.49 -14.86
N PRO A 691 24.07 5.68 -14.38
CA PRO A 691 23.75 5.87 -12.98
C PRO A 691 22.64 4.89 -12.57
N SER A 692 22.75 4.35 -11.35
CA SER A 692 21.70 3.49 -10.78
C SER A 692 20.35 4.18 -10.84
N LYS A 693 19.33 3.50 -11.32
CA LYS A 693 17.94 3.98 -11.35
C LYS A 693 17.20 3.71 -10.02
N SER A 694 17.83 3.01 -9.09
CA SER A 694 17.26 2.59 -7.81
C SER A 694 18.15 3.01 -6.64
N SER A 695 17.52 3.20 -5.48
CA SER A 695 18.19 3.44 -4.21
C SER A 695 18.85 2.18 -3.62
N GLY A 696 18.45 0.98 -4.04
CA GLY A 696 18.90 -0.31 -3.51
C GLY A 696 18.41 -0.63 -2.10
N ARG A 697 17.58 0.22 -1.49
CA ARG A 697 17.06 0.03 -0.13
C ARG A 697 16.28 -1.29 0.02
N ARG A 698 15.48 -1.64 -0.97
CA ARG A 698 14.68 -2.88 -0.94
C ARG A 698 15.57 -4.13 -1.01
N THR A 699 16.67 -4.07 -1.75
CA THR A 699 17.69 -5.13 -1.76
C THR A 699 18.32 -5.33 -0.38
N GLN A 700 18.60 -4.25 0.35
CA GLN A 700 19.12 -4.34 1.72
C GLN A 700 18.15 -5.03 2.66
N LEU A 701 16.87 -4.61 2.64
CA LEU A 701 15.82 -5.24 3.43
C LEU A 701 15.67 -6.72 3.08
N ALA A 702 15.58 -7.04 1.78
CA ALA A 702 15.40 -8.41 1.32
C ALA A 702 16.57 -9.33 1.74
N ARG A 703 17.82 -8.88 1.62
CA ARG A 703 19.00 -9.62 2.08
C ARG A 703 18.99 -9.86 3.58
N TRP A 704 18.60 -8.86 4.36
CA TRP A 704 18.48 -9.03 5.81
C TRP A 704 17.36 -10.02 6.17
N LEU A 705 16.20 -9.93 5.52
CA LEU A 705 15.09 -10.86 5.76
C LEU A 705 15.49 -12.33 5.58
N VAL A 706 16.34 -12.62 4.60
CA VAL A 706 16.80 -13.99 4.30
C VAL A 706 18.14 -14.34 4.97
N SER A 707 18.70 -13.43 5.75
CA SER A 707 19.96 -13.69 6.46
C SER A 707 19.78 -14.70 7.58
N ARG A 708 20.85 -15.43 7.90
CA ARG A 708 20.86 -16.38 9.03
C ARG A 708 20.76 -15.69 10.39
N GLU A 709 21.03 -14.40 10.44
CA GLU A 709 20.98 -13.57 11.64
C GLU A 709 19.56 -13.17 11.98
N ASN A 710 18.66 -13.17 11.01
CA ASN A 710 17.25 -12.91 11.23
C ASN A 710 16.55 -14.16 11.80
N PRO A 711 16.12 -14.14 13.07
CA PRO A 711 15.54 -15.32 13.70
C PRO A 711 14.09 -15.58 13.27
N LEU A 712 13.41 -14.60 12.65
CA LEU A 712 11.97 -14.66 12.44
C LEU A 712 11.60 -15.32 11.12
N THR A 713 12.21 -14.97 10.01
CA THR A 713 11.76 -15.41 8.68
C THR A 713 11.68 -16.93 8.55
N ALA A 714 12.71 -17.67 9.01
CA ALA A 714 12.68 -19.13 8.97
C ALA A 714 11.58 -19.70 9.88
N ARG A 715 11.40 -19.15 11.09
CA ARG A 715 10.36 -19.58 12.03
C ARG A 715 8.96 -19.34 11.47
N VAL A 716 8.73 -18.16 10.89
CA VAL A 716 7.43 -17.78 10.30
C VAL A 716 7.12 -18.68 9.11
N THR A 717 8.07 -18.88 8.21
CA THR A 717 7.90 -19.72 7.02
C THR A 717 7.56 -21.16 7.39
N VAL A 718 8.30 -21.75 8.35
CA VAL A 718 8.03 -23.11 8.85
C VAL A 718 6.65 -23.17 9.51
N ASN A 719 6.29 -22.20 10.36
CA ASN A 719 4.99 -22.16 11.02
C ASN A 719 3.83 -22.04 10.01
N LEU A 720 3.96 -21.14 9.04
CA LEU A 720 2.95 -20.95 7.99
C LEU A 720 2.79 -22.19 7.10
N SER A 721 3.87 -22.92 6.83
CA SER A 721 3.81 -24.16 6.07
C SER A 721 3.16 -25.29 6.89
N LEU A 722 3.59 -25.52 8.13
CA LEU A 722 3.08 -26.60 8.97
C LEU A 722 1.61 -26.44 9.36
N ILE A 723 1.08 -25.22 9.46
CA ILE A 723 -0.33 -25.00 9.80
C ILE A 723 -1.29 -25.57 8.74
N HIS A 724 -0.83 -25.77 7.51
CA HIS A 724 -1.60 -26.31 6.40
C HIS A 724 -1.49 -27.83 6.26
N ILE A 725 -0.62 -28.47 7.03
CA ILE A 725 -0.40 -29.93 7.08
C ILE A 725 -1.03 -30.50 8.36
#